data_84af0fe3f174d7c4fa571f987a063164
#
_entry.id   84af0fe3f174d7c4fa571f987a063164
#
_cell.length_a   1.000
_cell.length_b   1.000
_cell.length_c   1.000
_cell.angle_alpha   90.00
_cell.angle_beta   90.00
_cell.angle_gamma   90.00
#
_symmetry.space_group_name_H-M   'P 1'
#
loop_
_entity.id
_entity.type
_entity.pdbx_description
1 polymer ?
#
loop_
_entity_poly.entity_id
_entity_poly.type
_entity_poly.pdbx_seq_one_letter_code
_entity_poly.pdbx_strand_id
1 'polypeptide(L)'
;MKKEMSRLTLIFASLLISIAAWGVKVHPGPAVIKQSDGTEITVYAYGDCDNHWYATADGVLLYHEGFDYFVAKVDADGNLVPTKQLAHEMTQRSAAEVKLVKAQNRKLFYDKKKETSARLAPRKEPVENDETLFFHTGSPKALVILAEFTDSVFKDSDPKSVFEQYLNADVIDNTVGNSTVGRNYGSVKKYFSDMSFGTFTPQFDIYGPYQMSQKLKYYGDGDKDHMDRLIPELCQLADADIDFSQYDQNNDGKVDLVYIICASYSQSWTQNSSDCIWPKSGSAANYGKADFGTYDGKGVYRFGVHTELNAYPGAFTQPYRINGVGLFCHEFSHCIGLPDIYPTTKAAQTALNPAMENWDLMDGGEYVYNGYYPTEYTAWEREAMGWFTIDTLKTTHKGSVTVSNINNGGKAYRIVNENSEGGKEYLILQYLENKGWNTRLPGLTKNSEGRNVQLQCNGMLVSHVEYDAAAFSLSSGTTSTLPNSVNNVIGHSRFTIIPADGEYISSYDNNNKDIYTLSMAGDPFPGTSNTTELLSIPWYTGEDVSKPLLNITENTSSTNSGVTFDYIVPNDVFEEKEGFEVDSVFVNAVNSDDLQLENATVTTYANGDYLIEATDFSEAQISFANGIDVSKLDSLHLNVYSYEDMELKVELVLNEGSNNSNGIKRTDEGGSADEGTISVAAKEWTGIDLSIEKLVSETADLTNLKGIRLSGGNGKTIFLNNIYFFGELPNAIVDIQNHPVEGEKIYTIDGIRLNQSRESLKKGIYIINGKKVIIM
;
A
#
# COMPACT_ATOMS: atom_id res chain seq x y z
N MET A 1 -50.61 24.50 -45.23
CA MET A 1 -49.24 24.09 -44.99
C MET A 1 -48.87 24.43 -43.56
N LYS A 2 -49.11 23.51 -42.66
CA LYS A 2 -48.78 23.64 -41.24
C LYS A 2 -47.35 23.12 -41.06
N LYS A 3 -46.47 24.00 -40.61
CA LYS A 3 -45.14 23.59 -40.12
C LYS A 3 -45.35 23.00 -38.74
N GLU A 4 -45.08 21.73 -38.59
CA GLU A 4 -44.86 21.12 -37.30
C GLU A 4 -43.50 21.55 -36.74
N MET A 5 -43.56 22.39 -35.73
CA MET A 5 -42.37 22.62 -34.88
C MET A 5 -42.23 21.48 -33.90
N SER A 6 -41.29 20.58 -34.22
CA SER A 6 -40.80 19.58 -33.26
C SER A 6 -40.21 20.33 -32.07
N ARG A 7 -40.87 20.16 -30.90
CA ARG A 7 -40.32 20.57 -29.61
C ARG A 7 -39.26 19.54 -29.24
N LEU A 8 -38.00 19.86 -29.54
CA LEU A 8 -36.88 19.23 -28.85
C LEU A 8 -36.92 19.70 -27.41
N THR A 9 -37.47 18.87 -26.55
CA THR A 9 -37.29 19.01 -25.10
C THR A 9 -35.83 18.62 -24.83
N LEU A 10 -34.95 19.61 -24.72
CA LEU A 10 -33.65 19.41 -24.07
C LEU A 10 -33.96 19.06 -22.60
N ILE A 11 -33.90 17.79 -22.29
CA ILE A 11 -33.71 17.33 -20.93
C ILE A 11 -32.24 17.62 -20.64
N PHE A 12 -31.99 18.77 -20.01
CA PHE A 12 -30.81 18.94 -19.23
C PHE A 12 -30.93 17.95 -18.07
N ALA A 13 -30.43 16.74 -18.27
CA ALA A 13 -29.98 15.95 -17.13
C ALA A 13 -28.79 16.73 -16.55
N SER A 14 -29.09 17.56 -15.55
CA SER A 14 -28.08 18.01 -14.61
C SER A 14 -27.52 16.75 -13.98
N LEU A 15 -26.41 16.24 -14.51
CA LEU A 15 -25.53 15.37 -13.75
C LEU A 15 -25.11 16.20 -12.54
N LEU A 16 -25.74 15.97 -11.42
CA LEU A 16 -25.20 16.32 -10.13
C LEU A 16 -23.97 15.38 -9.97
N ILE A 17 -22.84 15.82 -10.48
CA ILE A 17 -21.55 15.31 -10.07
C ILE A 17 -21.43 15.78 -8.62
N SER A 18 -21.70 14.92 -7.69
CA SER A 18 -21.29 15.14 -6.31
C SER A 18 -19.77 15.10 -6.30
N ILE A 19 -19.14 16.26 -6.40
CA ILE A 19 -17.73 16.43 -6.15
C ILE A 19 -17.62 16.27 -4.64
N ALA A 20 -17.07 15.14 -4.17
CA ALA A 20 -16.93 14.84 -2.76
C ALA A 20 -15.97 15.84 -2.11
N ALA A 21 -16.28 16.32 -0.92
CA ALA A 21 -15.29 16.91 -0.03
C ALA A 21 -14.48 15.76 0.57
N TRP A 22 -13.18 15.95 0.73
CA TRP A 22 -12.30 14.94 1.30
C TRP A 22 -12.17 15.19 2.79
N GLY A 23 -12.17 14.13 3.56
CA GLY A 23 -12.06 14.21 5.02
C GLY A 23 -11.55 12.91 5.57
N VAL A 24 -11.02 12.98 6.78
CA VAL A 24 -10.49 11.82 7.49
C VAL A 24 -11.46 10.65 7.50
N LYS A 25 -10.94 9.44 7.45
CA LYS A 25 -11.70 8.24 7.74
C LYS A 25 -12.22 8.28 9.18
N VAL A 26 -13.22 7.49 9.47
CA VAL A 26 -13.68 7.32 10.85
C VAL A 26 -12.54 6.80 11.73
N HIS A 27 -12.43 7.30 12.96
CA HIS A 27 -11.42 6.81 13.90
C HIS A 27 -11.56 5.30 14.10
N PRO A 28 -10.54 4.49 13.83
CA PRO A 28 -10.62 3.04 13.93
C PRO A 28 -10.77 2.62 15.39
N GLY A 29 -11.70 1.74 15.67
CA GLY A 29 -11.88 1.17 16.99
C GLY A 29 -13.34 1.04 17.38
N PRO A 30 -13.72 -0.05 18.11
CA PRO A 30 -15.00 -0.12 18.75
C PRO A 30 -15.10 0.95 19.84
N ALA A 31 -16.27 1.51 19.97
CA ALA A 31 -16.58 2.42 21.07
C ALA A 31 -17.70 1.84 21.91
N VAL A 32 -17.53 1.82 23.24
CA VAL A 32 -18.60 1.50 24.16
C VAL A 32 -19.35 2.80 24.48
N ILE A 33 -20.59 2.86 24.06
CA ILE A 33 -21.43 4.06 24.16
C ILE A 33 -22.47 3.84 25.24
N LYS A 34 -22.53 4.78 26.19
CA LYS A 34 -23.62 4.83 27.15
C LYS A 34 -24.78 5.64 26.58
N GLN A 35 -25.89 5.00 26.32
CA GLN A 35 -27.08 5.58 25.69
C GLN A 35 -27.99 6.32 26.68
N SER A 36 -28.97 7.06 26.17
CA SER A 36 -29.89 7.87 26.95
C SER A 36 -30.77 7.07 27.94
N ASP A 37 -31.01 5.77 27.67
CA ASP A 37 -31.73 4.88 28.56
C ASP A 37 -30.82 4.26 29.66
N GLY A 38 -29.53 4.58 29.64
CA GLY A 38 -28.54 4.11 30.61
C GLY A 38 -27.90 2.79 30.27
N THR A 39 -28.26 2.13 29.15
CA THR A 39 -27.61 0.94 28.62
C THR A 39 -26.29 1.30 27.94
N GLU A 40 -25.42 0.30 27.78
CA GLU A 40 -24.17 0.42 27.00
C GLU A 40 -24.27 -0.45 25.77
N ILE A 41 -23.72 0.04 24.64
CA ILE A 41 -23.63 -0.66 23.36
C ILE A 41 -22.24 -0.49 22.78
N THR A 42 -21.69 -1.57 22.22
CA THR A 42 -20.43 -1.51 21.45
C THR A 42 -20.73 -1.24 20.00
N VAL A 43 -20.24 -0.10 19.50
CA VAL A 43 -20.47 0.39 18.15
C VAL A 43 -19.18 0.42 17.37
N TYR A 44 -19.24 -0.06 16.15
CA TYR A 44 -18.18 0.02 15.14
C TYR A 44 -18.59 1.04 14.08
N ALA A 45 -17.68 1.94 13.74
CA ALA A 45 -17.88 2.92 12.69
C ALA A 45 -17.05 2.55 11.45
N TYR A 46 -17.54 2.94 10.29
CA TYR A 46 -16.96 2.70 8.99
C TYR A 46 -17.10 3.92 8.10
N GLY A 47 -16.13 4.13 7.20
CA GLY A 47 -16.22 5.17 6.19
C GLY A 47 -15.49 6.47 6.54
N ASP A 48 -15.93 7.53 5.90
CA ASP A 48 -15.38 8.89 5.96
C ASP A 48 -16.49 9.94 5.99
N CYS A 49 -16.15 11.21 5.79
CA CYS A 49 -17.11 12.32 5.82
C CYS A 49 -18.26 12.20 4.81
N ASP A 50 -18.02 11.55 3.67
CA ASP A 50 -19.01 11.47 2.59
C ASP A 50 -19.84 10.18 2.64
N ASN A 51 -19.29 9.14 3.24
CA ASN A 51 -19.91 7.82 3.23
C ASN A 51 -19.55 7.00 4.47
N HIS A 52 -20.23 7.28 5.58
CA HIS A 52 -20.02 6.55 6.83
C HIS A 52 -21.28 5.81 7.31
N TRP A 53 -21.10 4.82 8.15
CA TRP A 53 -22.18 4.09 8.80
C TRP A 53 -21.68 3.40 10.06
N TYR A 54 -22.64 2.95 10.87
CA TYR A 54 -22.37 2.32 12.14
C TYR A 54 -22.96 0.92 12.20
N ALA A 55 -22.31 0.00 12.91
CA ALA A 55 -22.84 -1.35 13.15
C ALA A 55 -22.41 -1.88 14.52
N THR A 56 -23.14 -2.88 15.02
CA THR A 56 -22.73 -3.70 16.17
C THR A 56 -21.72 -4.76 15.77
N ALA A 57 -21.08 -5.44 16.73
CA ALA A 57 -20.15 -6.56 16.49
C ALA A 57 -20.77 -7.69 15.66
N ASP A 58 -22.06 -7.98 15.82
CA ASP A 58 -22.80 -8.97 15.01
C ASP A 58 -23.37 -8.39 13.71
N GLY A 59 -22.92 -7.19 13.30
CA GLY A 59 -23.18 -6.58 12.01
C GLY A 59 -24.59 -5.96 11.87
N VAL A 60 -25.29 -5.64 12.95
CA VAL A 60 -26.56 -4.92 12.86
C VAL A 60 -26.28 -3.47 12.48
N LEU A 61 -26.83 -3.02 11.35
CA LEU A 61 -26.69 -1.64 10.89
C LEU A 61 -27.46 -0.71 11.82
N LEU A 62 -26.83 0.41 12.18
CA LEU A 62 -27.33 1.36 13.14
C LEU A 62 -27.61 2.72 12.48
N TYR A 63 -28.63 3.42 12.99
CA TYR A 63 -28.87 4.83 12.71
C TYR A 63 -28.41 5.65 13.91
N HIS A 64 -27.57 6.64 13.68
CA HIS A 64 -26.99 7.49 14.71
C HIS A 64 -27.76 8.82 14.80
N GLU A 65 -28.28 9.16 15.98
CA GLU A 65 -28.95 10.44 16.24
C GLU A 65 -28.55 10.98 17.63
N GLY A 66 -27.91 12.15 17.65
CA GLY A 66 -27.35 12.72 18.87
C GLY A 66 -26.26 11.85 19.46
N PHE A 67 -26.49 11.26 20.62
CA PHE A 67 -25.58 10.30 21.28
C PHE A 67 -26.14 8.87 21.28
N ASP A 68 -27.30 8.63 20.68
CA ASP A 68 -27.98 7.33 20.69
C ASP A 68 -27.86 6.62 19.36
N TYR A 69 -27.86 5.29 19.42
CA TYR A 69 -27.84 4.40 18.28
C TYR A 69 -29.12 3.57 18.22
N PHE A 70 -29.82 3.65 17.12
CA PHE A 70 -31.06 2.93 16.86
C PHE A 70 -30.85 1.80 15.88
N VAL A 71 -31.60 0.70 16.03
CA VAL A 71 -31.63 -0.32 14.97
C VAL A 71 -32.13 0.35 13.68
N ALA A 72 -31.34 0.36 12.64
CA ALA A 72 -31.73 0.93 11.36
C ALA A 72 -32.65 0.00 10.59
N LYS A 73 -33.57 0.57 9.81
CA LYS A 73 -34.27 -0.12 8.73
C LYS A 73 -33.59 0.27 7.42
N VAL A 74 -33.48 -0.66 6.50
CA VAL A 74 -33.02 -0.42 5.13
C VAL A 74 -34.24 -0.20 4.27
N ASP A 75 -34.37 0.98 3.64
CA ASP A 75 -35.47 1.30 2.73
C ASP A 75 -35.28 0.63 1.35
N ALA A 76 -36.20 0.88 0.40
CA ALA A 76 -36.16 0.30 -0.93
C ALA A 76 -34.97 0.79 -1.78
N ASP A 77 -34.43 1.95 -1.45
CA ASP A 77 -33.29 2.57 -2.13
C ASP A 77 -31.94 2.20 -1.48
N GLY A 78 -31.99 1.42 -0.39
CA GLY A 78 -30.82 0.96 0.33
C GLY A 78 -30.30 1.94 1.40
N ASN A 79 -31.06 2.99 1.74
CA ASN A 79 -30.66 3.95 2.77
C ASN A 79 -31.02 3.43 4.16
N LEU A 80 -30.25 3.89 5.18
CA LEU A 80 -30.56 3.63 6.57
C LEU A 80 -31.59 4.66 7.08
N VAL A 81 -32.68 4.18 7.65
CA VAL A 81 -33.71 5.02 8.26
C VAL A 81 -33.99 4.59 9.70
N PRO A 82 -34.28 5.53 10.63
CA PRO A 82 -34.43 5.20 12.04
C PRO A 82 -35.70 4.39 12.30
N THR A 83 -35.66 3.48 13.28
CA THR A 83 -36.82 2.71 13.74
C THR A 83 -37.39 3.21 15.07
N LYS A 84 -36.74 4.15 15.71
CA LYS A 84 -37.02 4.59 17.10
C LYS A 84 -36.77 3.50 18.16
N GLN A 85 -36.24 2.37 17.82
CA GLN A 85 -35.82 1.30 18.74
C GLN A 85 -34.34 1.48 19.03
N LEU A 86 -33.96 1.87 20.25
CA LEU A 86 -32.59 1.86 20.71
C LEU A 86 -31.98 0.47 20.47
N ALA A 87 -30.76 0.45 20.00
CA ALA A 87 -30.03 -0.78 19.78
C ALA A 87 -29.30 -1.21 21.06
N HIS A 88 -29.25 -2.50 21.32
CA HIS A 88 -28.60 -3.07 22.49
C HIS A 88 -27.62 -4.17 22.09
N GLU A 89 -26.75 -4.52 23.03
CA GLU A 89 -25.89 -5.69 22.88
C GLU A 89 -26.72 -6.95 22.61
N MET A 90 -26.19 -7.87 21.80
CA MET A 90 -26.92 -9.05 21.33
C MET A 90 -27.64 -9.81 22.45
N THR A 91 -27.03 -9.90 23.65
CA THR A 91 -27.57 -10.60 24.83
C THR A 91 -28.68 -9.82 25.56
N GLN A 92 -28.82 -8.53 25.28
CA GLN A 92 -29.77 -7.62 25.97
C GLN A 92 -30.98 -7.26 25.09
N ARG A 93 -31.01 -7.72 23.83
CA ARG A 93 -32.05 -7.37 22.87
C ARG A 93 -33.42 -7.91 23.27
N SER A 94 -34.43 -7.03 23.26
CA SER A 94 -35.84 -7.40 23.42
C SER A 94 -36.34 -8.23 22.23
N ALA A 95 -37.44 -8.94 22.39
CA ALA A 95 -38.07 -9.69 21.30
C ALA A 95 -38.50 -8.77 20.11
N ALA A 96 -38.87 -7.55 20.39
CA ALA A 96 -39.22 -6.53 19.38
C ALA A 96 -38.00 -6.10 18.60
N GLU A 97 -36.86 -5.87 19.26
CA GLU A 97 -35.59 -5.53 18.65
C GLU A 97 -35.05 -6.68 17.79
N VAL A 98 -35.06 -7.91 18.30
CA VAL A 98 -34.68 -9.11 17.53
C VAL A 98 -35.50 -9.23 16.24
N LYS A 99 -36.76 -8.88 16.26
CA LYS A 99 -37.62 -8.88 15.06
C LYS A 99 -37.16 -7.83 14.04
N LEU A 100 -36.79 -6.63 14.48
CA LEU A 100 -36.27 -5.58 13.60
C LEU A 100 -34.90 -5.99 13.00
N VAL A 101 -34.01 -6.51 13.82
CA VAL A 101 -32.68 -7.00 13.37
C VAL A 101 -32.83 -8.10 12.30
N LYS A 102 -33.74 -9.06 12.49
CA LYS A 102 -34.02 -10.10 11.49
C LYS A 102 -34.66 -9.57 10.20
N ALA A 103 -35.42 -8.48 10.29
CA ALA A 103 -36.06 -7.85 9.15
C ALA A 103 -35.10 -6.90 8.36
N GLN A 104 -33.92 -6.62 8.89
CA GLN A 104 -32.97 -5.71 8.28
C GLN A 104 -32.37 -6.31 7.00
N ASN A 105 -32.61 -5.68 5.85
CA ASN A 105 -32.06 -6.11 4.57
C ASN A 105 -30.64 -5.58 4.36
N ARG A 106 -29.67 -6.16 5.09
CA ARG A 106 -28.26 -5.80 5.01
C ARG A 106 -27.69 -5.97 3.60
N LYS A 107 -28.12 -7.05 2.90
CA LYS A 107 -27.67 -7.30 1.52
C LYS A 107 -28.06 -6.15 0.59
N LEU A 108 -29.31 -5.65 0.65
CA LEU A 108 -29.75 -4.54 -0.18
C LEU A 108 -28.92 -3.26 0.12
N PHE A 109 -28.65 -2.98 1.41
CA PHE A 109 -27.82 -1.86 1.80
C PHE A 109 -26.41 -1.94 1.16
N TYR A 110 -25.76 -3.08 1.27
CA TYR A 110 -24.42 -3.28 0.68
C TYR A 110 -24.43 -3.32 -0.84
N ASP A 111 -25.45 -3.92 -1.47
CA ASP A 111 -25.57 -3.96 -2.93
C ASP A 111 -25.80 -2.56 -3.52
N LYS A 112 -26.66 -1.74 -2.91
CA LYS A 112 -26.91 -0.36 -3.37
C LYS A 112 -25.71 0.55 -3.23
N LYS A 113 -24.91 0.38 -2.17
CA LYS A 113 -23.66 1.12 -2.03
C LYS A 113 -22.62 0.74 -3.12
N LYS A 114 -22.58 -0.51 -3.56
CA LYS A 114 -21.77 -0.94 -4.71
C LYS A 114 -22.22 -0.30 -6.03
N GLU A 115 -23.53 -0.20 -6.28
CA GLU A 115 -24.07 0.40 -7.51
C GLU A 115 -23.75 1.90 -7.62
N THR A 116 -23.65 2.62 -6.51
CA THR A 116 -23.33 4.05 -6.51
C THR A 116 -21.86 4.29 -6.92
N SER A 117 -20.97 3.40 -6.52
CA SER A 117 -19.54 3.49 -6.88
C SER A 117 -19.25 3.20 -8.36
N ALA A 118 -20.13 2.49 -9.07
CA ALA A 118 -19.90 2.04 -10.44
C ALA A 118 -20.28 3.04 -11.54
N ARG A 119 -20.82 4.22 -11.22
CA ARG A 119 -21.50 5.10 -12.19
C ARG A 119 -20.75 6.33 -12.66
N LEU A 120 -19.51 6.56 -12.28
CA LEU A 120 -18.83 7.80 -12.61
C LEU A 120 -17.67 7.60 -13.61
N ALA A 121 -17.62 8.43 -14.63
CA ALA A 121 -16.70 8.33 -15.79
C ALA A 121 -15.52 9.33 -15.72
N PRO A 122 -14.46 9.13 -16.45
CA PRO A 122 -13.06 9.43 -16.13
C PRO A 122 -12.46 10.78 -16.61
N ARG A 123 -11.34 11.23 -16.01
CA ARG A 123 -10.54 12.40 -16.40
C ARG A 123 -9.01 12.24 -16.38
N LYS A 124 -8.34 13.17 -17.04
CA LYS A 124 -6.91 13.25 -17.37
C LYS A 124 -6.28 14.53 -16.82
N GLU A 125 -5.17 14.40 -16.12
CA GLU A 125 -3.96 15.27 -15.98
C GLU A 125 -3.37 15.30 -14.55
N PRO A 126 -2.07 15.48 -14.34
CA PRO A 126 -1.41 15.26 -13.06
C PRO A 126 -1.62 16.40 -12.05
N VAL A 127 -1.44 16.07 -10.77
CA VAL A 127 -1.58 16.95 -9.59
C VAL A 127 -0.72 18.23 -9.68
N GLU A 128 0.31 18.22 -10.50
CA GLU A 128 1.31 19.31 -10.61
C GLU A 128 0.77 20.66 -11.13
N ASN A 129 -0.47 20.72 -11.65
CA ASN A 129 -1.02 21.92 -12.27
C ASN A 129 -2.41 22.34 -11.78
N ASP A 130 -2.85 21.92 -10.59
CA ASP A 130 -4.07 22.46 -9.99
C ASP A 130 -3.76 23.79 -9.29
N GLU A 131 -3.89 24.89 -10.03
CA GLU A 131 -3.68 26.27 -9.52
C GLU A 131 -4.57 26.62 -8.31
N THR A 132 -5.52 25.75 -7.96
CA THR A 132 -6.40 25.95 -6.80
C THR A 132 -5.84 25.32 -5.51
N LEU A 133 -4.74 24.56 -5.56
CA LEU A 133 -4.10 23.98 -4.38
C LEU A 133 -3.31 25.04 -3.62
N PHE A 134 -3.22 24.86 -2.30
CA PHE A 134 -2.33 25.67 -1.48
C PHE A 134 -0.87 25.32 -1.77
N PHE A 135 0.03 26.23 -1.49
CA PHE A 135 1.46 26.05 -1.73
C PHE A 135 2.01 24.88 -0.91
N HIS A 136 2.98 24.18 -1.47
CA HIS A 136 3.73 23.10 -0.80
C HIS A 136 5.24 23.41 -0.71
N THR A 137 5.66 24.66 -0.93
CA THR A 137 7.04 25.11 -0.80
C THR A 137 7.12 26.50 -0.19
N GLY A 138 8.26 26.86 0.37
CA GLY A 138 8.49 28.16 0.99
C GLY A 138 7.81 28.31 2.35
N SER A 139 7.44 29.54 2.68
CA SER A 139 6.78 29.88 3.95
C SER A 139 5.48 30.65 3.70
N PRO A 140 4.51 30.05 3.00
CA PRO A 140 3.25 30.72 2.68
C PRO A 140 2.41 30.93 3.93
N LYS A 141 1.57 31.97 3.89
CA LYS A 141 0.60 32.28 4.94
C LYS A 141 -0.71 31.57 4.68
N ALA A 142 -1.19 30.79 5.65
CA ALA A 142 -2.51 30.20 5.68
C ALA A 142 -3.41 30.94 6.66
N LEU A 143 -4.60 31.35 6.21
CA LEU A 143 -5.58 31.99 7.06
C LEU A 143 -6.32 30.93 7.89
N VAL A 144 -6.30 31.08 9.22
CA VAL A 144 -7.03 30.21 10.16
C VAL A 144 -8.05 31.04 10.93
N ILE A 145 -9.32 30.60 10.92
CA ILE A 145 -10.41 31.30 11.59
C ILE A 145 -11.07 30.36 12.62
N LEU A 146 -11.16 30.82 13.85
CA LEU A 146 -11.79 30.11 14.97
C LEU A 146 -13.27 30.41 14.99
N ALA A 147 -14.13 29.36 15.03
CA ALA A 147 -15.59 29.48 15.03
C ALA A 147 -16.21 28.92 16.32
N GLU A 148 -17.03 29.69 16.99
CA GLU A 148 -17.91 29.31 18.11
C GLU A 148 -19.37 29.29 17.69
N PHE A 149 -20.16 28.47 18.36
CA PHE A 149 -21.60 28.33 18.08
C PHE A 149 -22.42 28.74 19.30
N THR A 150 -23.71 29.06 19.11
CA THR A 150 -24.58 29.52 20.23
C THR A 150 -24.71 28.49 21.36
N ASP A 151 -24.38 27.23 21.11
CA ASP A 151 -24.40 26.12 22.06
C ASP A 151 -23.07 25.39 22.23
N SER A 152 -22.00 25.83 21.55
CA SER A 152 -20.68 25.25 21.69
C SER A 152 -19.59 26.31 21.55
N VAL A 153 -18.77 26.45 22.59
CA VAL A 153 -17.68 27.41 22.68
C VAL A 153 -16.37 26.69 22.99
N PHE A 154 -15.24 27.27 22.65
CA PHE A 154 -13.91 26.73 22.98
C PHE A 154 -13.76 26.47 24.48
N LYS A 155 -13.03 25.40 24.82
CA LYS A 155 -12.86 25.01 26.22
C LYS A 155 -11.76 25.79 26.93
N ASP A 156 -10.82 26.36 26.18
CA ASP A 156 -9.85 27.31 26.73
C ASP A 156 -10.42 28.74 26.67
N SER A 157 -10.09 29.54 27.69
CA SER A 157 -10.48 30.95 27.74
C SER A 157 -9.67 31.81 26.76
N ASP A 158 -8.55 31.35 26.28
CA ASP A 158 -7.72 31.97 25.24
C ASP A 158 -7.37 30.94 24.16
N PRO A 159 -8.35 30.56 23.32
CA PRO A 159 -8.13 29.56 22.28
C PRO A 159 -7.11 30.00 21.24
N LYS A 160 -6.97 31.31 20.99
CA LYS A 160 -5.98 31.84 20.07
C LYS A 160 -4.56 31.47 20.50
N SER A 161 -4.21 31.70 21.76
CA SER A 161 -2.88 31.33 22.28
C SER A 161 -2.65 29.83 22.27
N VAL A 162 -3.68 29.00 22.51
CA VAL A 162 -3.59 27.53 22.43
C VAL A 162 -3.31 27.10 20.99
N PHE A 163 -4.05 27.63 20.01
CA PHE A 163 -3.84 27.28 18.61
C PHE A 163 -2.58 27.89 18.02
N GLU A 164 -2.05 28.99 18.59
CA GLU A 164 -0.73 29.46 18.25
C GLU A 164 0.35 28.42 18.60
N GLN A 165 0.25 27.80 19.77
CA GLN A 165 1.14 26.68 20.13
C GLN A 165 0.95 25.45 19.22
N TYR A 166 -0.32 25.12 18.95
CA TYR A 166 -0.69 23.96 18.14
C TYR A 166 -0.21 24.07 16.69
N LEU A 167 -0.32 25.25 16.09
CA LEU A 167 -0.04 25.47 14.66
C LEU A 167 1.40 25.92 14.38
N ASN A 168 1.95 26.85 15.16
CA ASN A 168 3.15 27.60 14.80
C ASN A 168 4.38 27.35 15.68
N ALA A 169 4.23 26.81 16.90
CA ALA A 169 5.34 26.73 17.83
C ALA A 169 6.47 25.81 17.33
N ASP A 170 7.70 26.26 17.40
CA ASP A 170 8.86 25.41 17.15
C ASP A 170 9.02 24.36 18.28
N VAL A 171 8.69 24.76 19.52
CA VAL A 171 8.59 23.90 20.69
C VAL A 171 7.30 24.26 21.42
N ILE A 172 6.42 23.31 21.64
CA ILE A 172 5.12 23.56 22.30
C ILE A 172 5.35 23.90 23.77
N ASP A 173 4.85 25.05 24.19
CA ASP A 173 4.75 25.42 25.59
C ASP A 173 3.52 24.77 26.22
N ASN A 174 3.72 23.70 26.99
CA ASN A 174 2.65 22.97 27.65
C ASN A 174 2.05 23.68 28.87
N THR A 175 2.50 24.89 29.18
CA THR A 175 1.90 25.74 30.22
C THR A 175 0.80 26.66 29.68
N VAL A 176 0.70 26.79 28.35
CA VAL A 176 -0.32 27.60 27.69
C VAL A 176 -1.63 26.81 27.61
N GLY A 177 -2.70 27.37 28.14
CA GLY A 177 -4.07 26.86 28.03
C GLY A 177 -4.24 25.40 28.48
N ASN A 178 -4.90 24.61 27.65
CA ASN A 178 -5.18 23.21 27.93
C ASN A 178 -3.90 22.38 27.88
N SER A 179 -3.54 21.74 29.01
CA SER A 179 -2.34 20.90 29.11
C SER A 179 -2.25 19.76 28.09
N THR A 180 -3.34 19.42 27.40
CA THR A 180 -3.34 18.39 26.36
C THR A 180 -2.68 18.83 25.06
N VAL A 181 -2.53 20.15 24.82
CA VAL A 181 -1.76 20.65 23.67
C VAL A 181 -0.29 20.20 23.73
N GLY A 182 0.28 20.15 24.92
CA GLY A 182 1.63 19.65 25.17
C GLY A 182 1.82 18.14 25.01
N ARG A 183 0.77 17.39 24.67
CA ARG A 183 0.88 15.96 24.29
C ARG A 183 1.36 15.78 22.85
N ASN A 184 1.19 16.80 22.00
CA ASN A 184 1.69 16.75 20.64
C ASN A 184 3.22 16.70 20.64
N TYR A 185 3.79 15.88 19.78
CA TYR A 185 5.24 15.83 19.59
C TYR A 185 5.82 17.14 19.07
N GLY A 186 5.05 17.84 18.25
CA GLY A 186 5.37 19.16 17.71
C GLY A 186 4.11 19.85 17.17
N SER A 187 4.27 21.08 16.70
CA SER A 187 3.22 21.84 16.02
C SER A 187 2.99 21.34 14.59
N VAL A 188 1.90 21.80 13.96
CA VAL A 188 1.62 21.54 12.53
C VAL A 188 2.76 22.08 11.65
N LYS A 189 3.21 23.31 11.87
CA LYS A 189 4.37 23.89 11.17
C LYS A 189 5.60 23.02 11.30
N LYS A 190 5.90 22.54 12.53
CA LYS A 190 7.03 21.66 12.77
C LYS A 190 6.90 20.35 11.99
N TYR A 191 5.70 19.77 11.95
CA TYR A 191 5.45 18.55 11.16
C TYR A 191 5.84 18.76 9.70
N PHE A 192 5.28 19.75 9.03
CA PHE A 192 5.58 20.02 7.62
C PHE A 192 7.03 20.44 7.37
N SER A 193 7.62 21.20 8.30
CA SER A 193 9.05 21.53 8.24
C SER A 193 9.94 20.28 8.30
N ASP A 194 9.65 19.36 9.22
CA ASP A 194 10.38 18.10 9.34
C ASP A 194 10.18 17.22 8.09
N MET A 195 8.92 17.08 7.59
CA MET A 195 8.61 16.26 6.41
C MET A 195 9.29 16.77 5.14
N SER A 196 9.42 18.09 5.00
CA SER A 196 9.99 18.77 3.83
C SER A 196 11.47 19.11 3.94
N PHE A 197 12.15 18.69 5.02
CA PHE A 197 13.54 19.08 5.30
C PHE A 197 13.73 20.61 5.32
N GLY A 198 12.70 21.33 5.81
CA GLY A 198 12.67 22.79 5.89
C GLY A 198 12.32 23.51 4.58
N THR A 199 12.02 22.78 3.50
CA THR A 199 11.63 23.39 2.21
C THR A 199 10.24 24.00 2.27
N PHE A 200 9.37 23.50 3.14
CA PHE A 200 8.02 23.99 3.36
C PHE A 200 7.78 24.25 4.85
N THR A 201 7.55 25.52 5.19
CA THR A 201 7.37 26.01 6.57
C THR A 201 6.16 26.94 6.66
N PRO A 202 4.93 26.41 6.52
CA PRO A 202 3.72 27.23 6.48
C PRO A 202 3.60 28.10 7.74
N GLN A 203 3.04 29.29 7.59
CA GLN A 203 2.74 30.21 8.67
C GLN A 203 1.22 30.31 8.81
N PHE A 204 0.71 30.14 10.01
CA PHE A 204 -0.73 30.17 10.26
C PHE A 204 -1.13 31.45 10.99
N ASP A 205 -1.83 32.34 10.30
CA ASP A 205 -2.35 33.57 10.88
C ASP A 205 -3.73 33.28 11.49
N ILE A 206 -3.90 33.41 12.81
CA ILE A 206 -5.09 32.94 13.55
C ILE A 206 -5.96 34.14 13.94
N TYR A 207 -7.25 34.07 13.60
CA TYR A 207 -8.27 35.09 13.92
C TYR A 207 -9.45 34.49 14.67
N GLY A 208 -10.15 35.35 15.43
CA GLY A 208 -11.31 34.99 16.25
C GLY A 208 -10.92 34.63 17.69
N PRO A 209 -11.79 33.89 18.44
CA PRO A 209 -12.99 33.20 17.90
C PRO A 209 -14.13 34.15 17.54
N TYR A 210 -14.88 33.78 16.47
CA TYR A 210 -16.10 34.50 16.09
C TYR A 210 -17.32 33.67 16.42
N GLN A 211 -18.38 34.35 16.98
CA GLN A 211 -19.60 33.69 17.38
C GLN A 211 -20.56 33.57 16.20
N MET A 212 -20.82 32.37 15.74
CA MET A 212 -21.80 32.04 14.71
C MET A 212 -23.21 32.29 15.19
N SER A 213 -24.15 32.62 14.29
CA SER A 213 -25.52 32.98 14.62
C SER A 213 -26.39 31.80 15.06
N GLN A 214 -26.02 30.57 14.71
CA GLN A 214 -26.80 29.38 14.94
C GLN A 214 -26.07 28.38 15.85
N LYS A 215 -26.81 27.33 16.24
CA LYS A 215 -26.23 26.15 16.93
C LYS A 215 -25.32 25.35 16.04
N LEU A 216 -24.42 24.60 16.65
CA LEU A 216 -23.50 23.67 15.97
C LEU A 216 -24.25 22.77 14.95
N LYS A 217 -25.37 22.15 15.36
CA LYS A 217 -26.22 21.30 14.52
C LYS A 217 -26.64 21.93 13.19
N TYR A 218 -26.83 23.26 13.14
CA TYR A 218 -27.23 23.93 11.91
C TYR A 218 -26.15 23.87 10.82
N TYR A 219 -24.89 23.73 11.22
CA TYR A 219 -23.71 23.64 10.32
C TYR A 219 -23.21 22.20 10.18
N GLY A 220 -23.37 21.33 11.18
CA GLY A 220 -23.14 19.91 11.14
C GLY A 220 -24.30 19.18 10.48
N ASP A 221 -25.24 18.62 11.11
CA ASP A 221 -26.45 17.96 10.59
C ASP A 221 -26.20 16.50 10.12
N GLY A 222 -25.45 15.76 10.91
CA GLY A 222 -25.33 14.31 10.74
C GLY A 222 -24.65 13.87 9.44
N ASP A 223 -25.43 13.69 8.38
CA ASP A 223 -24.92 13.15 7.12
C ASP A 223 -24.40 14.21 6.14
N LYS A 224 -24.63 15.51 6.41
CA LYS A 224 -24.30 16.60 5.47
C LYS A 224 -23.87 17.87 6.18
N ASP A 225 -22.57 18.04 6.33
CA ASP A 225 -22.06 19.32 6.80
C ASP A 225 -22.34 20.46 5.83
N HIS A 226 -22.77 21.59 6.39
CA HIS A 226 -23.16 22.77 5.63
C HIS A 226 -22.03 23.81 5.58
N MET A 227 -20.92 23.48 4.96
CA MET A 227 -19.83 24.43 4.72
C MET A 227 -20.30 25.63 3.88
N ASP A 228 -21.28 25.41 3.01
CA ASP A 228 -21.92 26.46 2.21
C ASP A 228 -22.69 27.50 3.06
N ARG A 229 -22.91 27.26 4.34
CA ARG A 229 -23.45 28.17 5.34
C ARG A 229 -22.38 28.67 6.29
N LEU A 230 -21.55 27.79 6.79
CA LEU A 230 -20.52 28.09 7.78
C LEU A 230 -19.47 29.06 7.25
N ILE A 231 -18.90 28.78 6.08
CA ILE A 231 -17.78 29.56 5.54
C ILE A 231 -18.18 30.99 5.20
N PRO A 232 -19.29 31.25 4.45
CA PRO A 232 -19.70 32.62 4.16
C PRO A 232 -20.01 33.46 5.40
N GLU A 233 -20.69 32.86 6.38
CA GLU A 233 -21.04 33.58 7.62
C GLU A 233 -19.80 33.90 8.43
N LEU A 234 -18.87 32.93 8.57
CA LEU A 234 -17.66 33.11 9.34
C LEU A 234 -16.73 34.15 8.70
N CYS A 235 -16.55 34.11 7.38
CA CYS A 235 -15.76 35.13 6.67
C CYS A 235 -16.39 36.52 6.77
N GLN A 236 -17.72 36.63 6.71
CA GLN A 236 -18.42 37.90 6.90
C GLN A 236 -18.24 38.45 8.33
N LEU A 237 -18.22 37.59 9.35
CA LEU A 237 -17.98 38.04 10.73
C LEU A 237 -16.52 38.50 10.93
N ALA A 238 -15.60 37.90 10.21
CA ALA A 238 -14.16 38.16 10.31
C ALA A 238 -13.68 39.33 9.40
N ASP A 239 -14.49 39.79 8.46
CA ASP A 239 -14.16 40.73 7.39
C ASP A 239 -13.62 42.08 7.89
N ALA A 240 -14.07 42.50 9.09
CA ALA A 240 -13.60 43.76 9.69
C ALA A 240 -12.17 43.64 10.31
N ASP A 241 -11.71 42.43 10.61
CA ASP A 241 -10.46 42.17 11.29
C ASP A 241 -9.42 41.59 10.35
N ILE A 242 -9.82 41.08 9.18
CA ILE A 242 -8.96 40.37 8.23
C ILE A 242 -8.93 41.10 6.89
N ASP A 243 -7.75 41.43 6.43
CA ASP A 243 -7.50 41.82 5.03
C ASP A 243 -7.27 40.55 4.20
N PHE A 244 -8.33 40.03 3.58
CA PHE A 244 -8.30 38.81 2.78
C PHE A 244 -7.40 38.91 1.57
N SER A 245 -7.09 40.15 1.10
CA SER A 245 -6.20 40.35 -0.04
C SER A 245 -4.75 39.89 0.21
N GLN A 246 -4.34 39.78 1.49
CA GLN A 246 -3.01 39.30 1.88
C GLN A 246 -2.84 37.78 1.72
N TYR A 247 -3.94 37.05 1.53
CA TYR A 247 -3.97 35.59 1.39
C TYR A 247 -4.23 35.13 -0.05
N ASP A 248 -4.09 36.01 -1.04
CA ASP A 248 -4.00 35.73 -2.47
C ASP A 248 -2.55 35.93 -2.91
N GLN A 249 -1.67 35.02 -2.49
CA GLN A 249 -0.22 35.16 -2.68
C GLN A 249 0.22 34.78 -4.10
N ASN A 250 -0.60 33.99 -4.83
CA ASN A 250 -0.38 33.65 -6.25
C ASN A 250 -1.00 34.71 -7.20
N ASN A 251 -1.80 35.66 -6.69
CA ASN A 251 -2.48 36.73 -7.42
C ASN A 251 -3.49 36.21 -8.47
N ASP A 252 -4.18 35.11 -8.21
CA ASP A 252 -5.23 34.57 -9.07
C ASP A 252 -6.62 35.18 -8.81
N GLY A 253 -6.74 36.04 -7.81
CA GLY A 253 -7.98 36.70 -7.40
C GLY A 253 -8.78 35.92 -6.36
N LYS A 254 -8.21 34.85 -5.80
CA LYS A 254 -8.82 34.04 -4.74
C LYS A 254 -7.93 34.04 -3.50
N VAL A 255 -8.56 33.80 -2.35
CA VAL A 255 -7.84 33.44 -1.12
C VAL A 255 -7.29 32.04 -1.29
N ASP A 256 -5.99 31.86 -1.13
CA ASP A 256 -5.30 30.57 -1.34
C ASP A 256 -5.89 29.44 -0.49
N LEU A 257 -6.24 29.74 0.80
CA LEU A 257 -6.86 28.79 1.72
C LEU A 257 -7.52 29.53 2.89
N VAL A 258 -8.76 29.14 3.24
CA VAL A 258 -9.36 29.42 4.53
C VAL A 258 -9.44 28.12 5.33
N TYR A 259 -8.73 28.04 6.45
CA TYR A 259 -8.80 26.89 7.35
C TYR A 259 -9.61 27.24 8.59
N ILE A 260 -10.55 26.36 8.99
CA ILE A 260 -11.48 26.65 10.07
C ILE A 260 -11.27 25.68 11.22
N ILE A 261 -11.20 26.20 12.43
CA ILE A 261 -11.22 25.40 13.65
C ILE A 261 -12.50 25.67 14.41
N CYS A 262 -13.31 24.65 14.58
CA CYS A 262 -14.62 24.74 15.22
C CYS A 262 -14.55 24.36 16.70
N ALA A 263 -15.18 25.13 17.56
CA ALA A 263 -15.38 24.79 18.97
C ALA A 263 -16.35 23.62 19.12
N SER A 264 -15.90 22.43 18.82
CA SER A 264 -16.70 21.20 18.74
C SER A 264 -15.87 19.96 19.00
N TYR A 265 -16.55 18.84 19.23
CA TYR A 265 -15.98 17.50 19.10
C TYR A 265 -15.96 17.06 17.63
N SER A 266 -15.01 16.21 17.26
CA SER A 266 -14.94 15.65 15.91
C SER A 266 -16.00 14.57 15.71
N GLN A 267 -16.82 14.67 14.67
CA GLN A 267 -17.79 13.63 14.33
C GLN A 267 -17.09 12.33 13.85
N SER A 268 -15.85 12.39 13.39
CA SER A 268 -15.09 11.20 12.99
C SER A 268 -14.82 10.21 14.14
N TRP A 269 -15.05 10.63 15.39
CA TRP A 269 -14.99 9.75 16.56
C TRP A 269 -16.38 9.22 16.91
N THR A 270 -16.55 7.92 16.96
CA THR A 270 -17.81 7.21 17.19
C THR A 270 -18.56 7.65 18.46
N GLN A 271 -17.82 8.11 19.48
CA GLN A 271 -18.40 8.56 20.76
C GLN A 271 -19.09 9.92 20.70
N ASN A 272 -18.89 10.68 19.63
CA ASN A 272 -19.38 12.02 19.51
C ASN A 272 -20.75 12.07 18.85
N SER A 273 -21.45 13.19 19.05
CA SER A 273 -22.76 13.42 18.44
C SER A 273 -22.65 13.56 16.92
N SER A 274 -23.63 13.02 16.21
CA SER A 274 -23.81 13.22 14.77
C SER A 274 -24.08 14.68 14.38
N ASP A 275 -24.38 15.54 15.36
CA ASP A 275 -24.59 17.01 15.15
C ASP A 275 -23.23 17.75 15.07
N CYS A 276 -22.10 17.09 15.40
CA CYS A 276 -20.75 17.65 15.30
C CYS A 276 -20.28 17.72 13.85
N ILE A 277 -19.26 18.53 13.60
CA ILE A 277 -18.66 18.69 12.28
C ILE A 277 -17.65 17.57 12.05
N TRP A 278 -17.68 16.98 10.86
CA TRP A 278 -16.68 16.04 10.39
C TRP A 278 -15.49 16.80 9.79
N PRO A 279 -14.25 16.54 10.25
CA PRO A 279 -13.05 17.14 9.66
C PRO A 279 -12.92 16.79 8.17
N LYS A 280 -12.64 17.81 7.38
CA LYS A 280 -12.53 17.66 5.91
C LYS A 280 -11.85 18.85 5.26
N SER A 281 -11.43 18.64 4.02
CA SER A 281 -11.01 19.70 3.12
C SER A 281 -11.85 19.71 1.84
N GLY A 282 -11.80 20.78 1.08
CA GLY A 282 -12.53 20.88 -0.17
C GLY A 282 -12.52 22.27 -0.77
N SER A 283 -13.50 22.49 -1.65
CA SER A 283 -13.65 23.75 -2.35
C SER A 283 -15.12 24.14 -2.51
N ALA A 284 -15.38 25.36 -2.93
CA ALA A 284 -16.72 25.85 -3.23
C ALA A 284 -17.43 25.00 -4.29
N ALA A 285 -16.68 24.40 -5.21
CA ALA A 285 -17.22 23.50 -6.23
C ALA A 285 -17.91 22.28 -5.64
N ASN A 286 -17.43 21.74 -4.49
CA ASN A 286 -18.09 20.64 -3.77
C ASN A 286 -19.55 20.94 -3.40
N TYR A 287 -19.87 22.23 -3.26
CA TYR A 287 -21.20 22.76 -2.94
C TYR A 287 -21.91 23.41 -4.12
N GLY A 288 -21.42 23.19 -5.36
CA GLY A 288 -21.99 23.75 -6.57
C GLY A 288 -21.86 25.28 -6.67
N LYS A 289 -20.85 25.86 -6.01
CA LYS A 289 -20.60 27.31 -5.96
C LYS A 289 -19.32 27.68 -6.70
N ALA A 290 -19.27 28.90 -7.26
CA ALA A 290 -18.04 29.45 -7.82
C ALA A 290 -17.06 29.88 -6.71
N ASP A 291 -17.59 30.42 -5.62
CA ASP A 291 -16.89 30.76 -4.38
C ASP A 291 -17.89 30.79 -3.21
N PHE A 292 -17.38 30.88 -1.98
CA PHE A 292 -18.18 31.06 -0.76
C PHE A 292 -18.46 32.53 -0.41
N GLY A 293 -18.07 33.46 -1.25
CA GLY A 293 -18.17 34.90 -1.08
C GLY A 293 -16.89 35.59 -1.47
N THR A 294 -16.98 36.93 -1.65
CA THR A 294 -15.85 37.77 -2.03
C THR A 294 -15.59 38.80 -0.95
N TYR A 295 -14.38 38.84 -0.40
CA TYR A 295 -13.94 39.72 0.67
C TYR A 295 -12.68 40.44 0.23
N ASP A 296 -12.57 41.76 0.40
CA ASP A 296 -11.48 42.59 -0.11
C ASP A 296 -11.12 42.36 -1.59
N GLY A 297 -12.15 42.02 -2.39
CA GLY A 297 -12.02 41.72 -3.80
C GLY A 297 -11.46 40.35 -4.13
N LYS A 298 -11.33 39.43 -3.16
CA LYS A 298 -10.82 38.05 -3.32
C LYS A 298 -11.92 37.03 -3.03
N GLY A 299 -12.10 36.07 -3.93
CA GLY A 299 -13.06 34.98 -3.76
C GLY A 299 -12.53 33.92 -2.80
N VAL A 300 -13.35 33.48 -1.84
CA VAL A 300 -13.02 32.35 -0.94
C VAL A 300 -13.42 31.05 -1.63
N TYR A 301 -12.46 30.23 -2.00
CA TYR A 301 -12.71 29.02 -2.79
C TYR A 301 -12.33 27.74 -2.06
N ARG A 302 -11.06 27.58 -1.63
CA ARG A 302 -10.55 26.38 -0.95
C ARG A 302 -10.67 26.51 0.56
N PHE A 303 -11.03 25.40 1.21
CA PHE A 303 -11.14 25.36 2.66
C PHE A 303 -10.58 24.05 3.24
N GLY A 304 -10.19 24.12 4.51
CA GLY A 304 -10.06 22.99 5.41
C GLY A 304 -10.87 23.25 6.66
N VAL A 305 -11.39 22.22 7.31
CA VAL A 305 -12.08 22.35 8.59
C VAL A 305 -11.73 21.19 9.51
N HIS A 306 -11.48 21.51 10.78
CA HIS A 306 -11.43 20.51 11.82
C HIS A 306 -11.97 21.09 13.13
N THR A 307 -11.94 20.30 14.21
CA THR A 307 -12.57 20.64 15.47
C THR A 307 -11.56 20.71 16.60
N GLU A 308 -11.87 21.49 17.64
CA GLU A 308 -11.00 21.63 18.82
C GLU A 308 -10.72 20.28 19.49
N LEU A 309 -11.75 19.45 19.67
CA LEU A 309 -11.69 18.29 20.55
C LEU A 309 -11.86 16.98 19.78
N ASN A 310 -11.10 15.95 20.21
CA ASN A 310 -11.22 14.62 19.64
C ASN A 310 -12.44 13.87 20.18
N ALA A 311 -12.53 13.59 21.45
CA ALA A 311 -13.58 12.77 22.02
C ALA A 311 -14.32 13.47 23.15
N TYR A 312 -15.59 13.16 23.26
CA TYR A 312 -16.50 13.66 24.26
C TYR A 312 -16.08 13.26 25.70
N PRO A 313 -16.34 14.10 26.72
CA PRO A 313 -15.79 13.92 28.07
C PRO A 313 -16.13 12.60 28.76
N GLY A 314 -17.28 12.02 28.46
CA GLY A 314 -17.71 10.74 29.06
C GLY A 314 -16.90 9.53 28.59
N ALA A 315 -16.18 9.64 27.48
CA ALA A 315 -15.39 8.53 26.92
C ALA A 315 -14.03 8.35 27.63
N PHE A 316 -13.55 9.35 28.39
CA PHE A 316 -12.22 9.34 29.01
C PHE A 316 -12.26 9.93 30.42
N THR A 317 -11.26 9.54 31.22
CA THR A 317 -11.08 10.07 32.59
C THR A 317 -10.71 11.56 32.65
N GLN A 318 -10.22 12.12 31.56
CA GLN A 318 -9.90 13.54 31.42
C GLN A 318 -11.08 14.27 30.75
N PRO A 319 -11.50 15.44 31.25
CA PRO A 319 -12.71 16.13 30.79
C PRO A 319 -12.62 16.67 29.37
N TYR A 320 -11.40 17.09 28.91
CA TYR A 320 -11.19 17.66 27.59
C TYR A 320 -9.90 17.13 26.98
N ARG A 321 -9.94 16.89 25.66
CA ARG A 321 -8.77 16.51 24.88
C ARG A 321 -8.80 17.27 23.56
N ILE A 322 -7.85 18.16 23.38
CA ILE A 322 -7.62 18.81 22.08
C ILE A 322 -7.30 17.70 21.05
N ASN A 323 -7.76 17.85 19.82
CA ASN A 323 -7.34 16.98 18.74
C ASN A 323 -5.82 16.98 18.62
N GLY A 324 -5.21 15.83 18.34
CA GLY A 324 -3.81 15.78 17.96
C GLY A 324 -3.58 16.49 16.62
N VAL A 325 -2.36 16.99 16.39
CA VAL A 325 -2.00 17.69 15.14
C VAL A 325 -2.18 16.82 13.89
N GLY A 326 -2.23 15.48 14.04
CA GLY A 326 -2.38 14.54 12.95
C GLY A 326 -3.62 14.77 12.10
N LEU A 327 -4.75 15.09 12.74
CA LEU A 327 -5.99 15.37 12.04
C LEU A 327 -5.88 16.64 11.17
N PHE A 328 -5.27 17.70 11.72
CA PHE A 328 -5.00 18.90 10.95
C PHE A 328 -4.01 18.62 9.81
N CYS A 329 -2.94 17.88 10.08
CA CYS A 329 -1.93 17.55 9.08
C CYS A 329 -2.52 16.77 7.91
N HIS A 330 -3.41 15.82 8.18
CA HIS A 330 -4.12 15.06 7.15
C HIS A 330 -4.98 15.98 6.26
N GLU A 331 -5.88 16.77 6.84
CA GLU A 331 -6.75 17.67 6.07
C GLU A 331 -5.96 18.76 5.32
N PHE A 332 -4.90 19.27 5.93
CA PHE A 332 -4.05 20.25 5.28
C PHE A 332 -3.22 19.61 4.14
N SER A 333 -2.87 18.32 4.25
CA SER A 333 -2.23 17.57 3.16
C SER A 333 -3.11 17.48 1.92
N HIS A 334 -4.43 17.35 2.07
CA HIS A 334 -5.35 17.49 0.96
C HIS A 334 -5.32 18.90 0.37
N CYS A 335 -5.23 19.93 1.20
CA CYS A 335 -5.14 21.31 0.70
C CYS A 335 -3.89 21.56 -0.17
N ILE A 336 -2.82 20.80 0.05
CA ILE A 336 -1.58 20.87 -0.75
C ILE A 336 -1.47 19.78 -1.83
N GLY A 337 -2.46 18.86 -1.95
CA GLY A 337 -2.60 17.99 -3.12
C GLY A 337 -2.51 16.47 -2.90
N LEU A 338 -2.34 15.97 -1.67
CA LEU A 338 -2.30 14.52 -1.43
C LEU A 338 -3.71 13.92 -1.34
N PRO A 339 -3.95 12.75 -1.97
CA PRO A 339 -5.20 12.01 -1.86
C PRO A 339 -5.24 11.17 -0.57
N ASP A 340 -6.42 10.65 -0.24
CA ASP A 340 -6.57 9.55 0.71
C ASP A 340 -5.93 8.28 0.17
N ILE A 341 -5.17 7.60 1.01
CA ILE A 341 -4.58 6.30 0.68
C ILE A 341 -5.45 5.16 1.21
N TYR A 342 -6.30 5.37 2.22
CA TYR A 342 -7.28 4.37 2.63
C TYR A 342 -8.38 4.16 1.57
N PRO A 343 -9.05 2.99 1.55
CA PRO A 343 -10.22 2.78 0.69
C PRO A 343 -11.36 3.73 1.06
N THR A 344 -11.71 4.67 0.18
CA THR A 344 -12.75 5.69 0.44
C THR A 344 -14.16 5.17 0.11
N THR A 345 -14.30 4.00 -0.52
CA THR A 345 -15.61 3.41 -0.79
C THR A 345 -15.97 2.30 0.20
N LYS A 346 -17.25 2.28 0.59
CA LYS A 346 -17.79 1.23 1.45
C LYS A 346 -17.52 -0.18 0.92
N ALA A 347 -17.58 -0.38 -0.38
CA ALA A 347 -17.35 -1.68 -1.00
C ALA A 347 -15.93 -2.17 -0.74
N ALA A 348 -14.94 -1.31 -0.94
CA ALA A 348 -13.54 -1.63 -0.73
C ALA A 348 -13.21 -1.83 0.77
N GLN A 349 -13.76 -0.99 1.66
CA GLN A 349 -13.63 -1.14 3.11
C GLN A 349 -14.24 -2.47 3.61
N THR A 350 -15.44 -2.81 3.14
CA THR A 350 -16.09 -4.08 3.49
C THR A 350 -15.34 -5.31 2.93
N ALA A 351 -14.69 -5.15 1.78
CA ALA A 351 -13.84 -6.18 1.19
C ALA A 351 -12.47 -6.27 1.86
N LEU A 352 -12.18 -5.40 2.85
CA LEU A 352 -10.89 -5.30 3.53
C LEU A 352 -9.73 -5.08 2.54
N ASN A 353 -9.99 -4.23 1.53
CA ASN A 353 -9.00 -3.98 0.49
C ASN A 353 -7.71 -3.43 1.12
N PRO A 354 -6.54 -4.01 0.83
CA PRO A 354 -5.29 -3.58 1.42
C PRO A 354 -4.95 -2.11 1.12
N ALA A 355 -4.32 -1.46 2.10
CA ALA A 355 -3.86 -0.08 2.02
C ALA A 355 -2.57 0.10 2.84
N MET A 356 -2.25 1.31 3.28
CA MET A 356 -1.04 1.60 4.04
C MET A 356 -1.25 1.58 5.56
N GLU A 357 -2.49 1.61 6.01
CA GLU A 357 -2.88 1.60 7.44
C GLU A 357 -2.19 2.74 8.23
N ASN A 358 -1.69 2.47 9.44
CA ASN A 358 -0.99 3.50 10.22
C ASN A 358 0.41 3.86 9.68
N TRP A 359 0.89 3.23 8.61
CA TRP A 359 2.19 3.54 8.00
C TRP A 359 2.19 4.82 7.15
N ASP A 360 1.02 5.40 6.90
CA ASP A 360 0.83 6.56 6.04
C ASP A 360 -0.11 7.58 6.71
N LEU A 361 0.23 8.88 6.65
CA LEU A 361 -0.61 9.94 7.22
C LEU A 361 -1.97 10.00 6.53
N MET A 362 -2.01 9.79 5.21
CA MET A 362 -3.22 9.87 4.41
C MET A 362 -4.06 8.58 4.46
N ASP A 363 -3.73 7.66 5.40
CA ASP A 363 -4.54 6.48 5.75
C ASP A 363 -4.91 6.53 7.24
N GLY A 364 -4.27 5.74 8.10
CA GLY A 364 -4.56 5.68 9.53
C GLY A 364 -3.56 6.43 10.40
N GLY A 365 -2.49 6.90 9.80
CA GLY A 365 -1.37 7.53 10.49
C GLY A 365 -1.72 8.82 11.23
N GLU A 366 -2.78 9.51 10.81
CA GLU A 366 -3.29 10.71 11.47
C GLU A 366 -3.84 10.45 12.88
N TYR A 367 -4.25 9.21 13.18
CA TYR A 367 -4.78 8.84 14.50
C TYR A 367 -3.77 8.23 15.46
N VAL A 368 -2.52 8.03 15.04
CA VAL A 368 -1.50 7.41 15.90
C VAL A 368 -1.36 8.18 17.20
N TYR A 369 -1.51 7.46 18.32
CA TYR A 369 -1.55 8.03 19.67
C TYR A 369 -2.57 9.17 19.83
N ASN A 370 -3.79 9.00 19.31
CA ASN A 370 -4.85 10.01 19.23
C ASN A 370 -4.44 11.26 18.40
N GLY A 371 -3.62 11.09 17.40
CA GLY A 371 -3.13 12.15 16.53
C GLY A 371 -2.03 13.03 17.12
N TYR A 372 -1.57 12.76 18.34
CA TYR A 372 -0.49 13.54 18.95
C TYR A 372 0.89 13.22 18.38
N TYR A 373 1.04 12.04 17.77
CA TYR A 373 2.23 11.56 17.08
C TYR A 373 1.81 11.00 15.71
N PRO A 374 1.35 11.85 14.79
CA PRO A 374 1.01 11.37 13.44
C PRO A 374 2.22 10.74 12.78
N THR A 375 1.97 9.75 11.92
CA THR A 375 3.01 9.10 11.12
C THR A 375 3.71 10.11 10.22
N GLU A 376 5.00 9.96 10.04
CA GLU A 376 5.77 10.74 9.07
C GLU A 376 5.28 10.46 7.66
N TYR A 377 5.41 11.45 6.78
CA TYR A 377 5.23 11.24 5.35
C TYR A 377 6.14 10.13 4.85
N THR A 378 5.60 9.24 4.06
CA THR A 378 6.33 8.22 3.31
C THR A 378 7.29 8.88 2.31
N ALA A 379 8.26 8.12 1.82
CA ALA A 379 9.15 8.60 0.77
C ALA A 379 8.35 8.98 -0.49
N TRP A 380 7.24 8.26 -0.78
CA TRP A 380 6.35 8.57 -1.90
C TRP A 380 5.68 9.94 -1.75
N GLU A 381 5.07 10.21 -0.58
CA GLU A 381 4.42 11.49 -0.32
C GLU A 381 5.41 12.67 -0.42
N ARG A 382 6.62 12.50 0.16
CA ARG A 382 7.67 13.52 0.08
C ARG A 382 8.15 13.76 -1.36
N GLU A 383 8.24 12.71 -2.18
CA GLU A 383 8.57 12.85 -3.60
C GLU A 383 7.43 13.51 -4.39
N ALA A 384 6.17 13.15 -4.11
CA ALA A 384 4.99 13.77 -4.72
C ALA A 384 4.93 15.29 -4.44
N MET A 385 5.38 15.71 -3.26
CA MET A 385 5.51 17.12 -2.88
C MET A 385 6.79 17.79 -3.41
N GLY A 386 7.67 17.06 -4.11
CA GLY A 386 8.95 17.58 -4.60
C GLY A 386 9.98 17.84 -3.50
N TRP A 387 9.80 17.28 -2.30
CA TRP A 387 10.71 17.48 -1.18
C TRP A 387 11.84 16.44 -1.10
N PHE A 388 11.65 15.31 -1.75
CA PHE A 388 12.58 14.18 -1.75
C PHE A 388 12.67 13.56 -3.15
N THR A 389 13.72 12.79 -3.39
CA THR A 389 13.87 11.99 -4.62
C THR A 389 14.18 10.56 -4.24
N ILE A 390 13.38 9.64 -4.73
CA ILE A 390 13.58 8.20 -4.53
C ILE A 390 14.54 7.70 -5.61
N ASP A 391 15.68 7.12 -5.20
CA ASP A 391 16.64 6.54 -6.13
C ASP A 391 16.06 5.26 -6.79
N THR A 392 16.20 5.10 -8.10
CA THR A 392 15.74 3.89 -8.79
C THR A 392 16.83 2.84 -8.83
N LEU A 393 16.56 1.65 -8.29
CA LEU A 393 17.39 0.47 -8.48
C LEU A 393 17.17 -0.09 -9.89
N LYS A 394 18.20 -0.02 -10.71
CA LYS A 394 18.13 -0.58 -12.05
C LYS A 394 18.16 -2.11 -11.99
N THR A 395 17.54 -2.75 -12.96
CA THR A 395 17.59 -4.22 -13.14
C THR A 395 19.01 -4.75 -13.31
N THR A 396 19.92 -3.91 -13.80
CA THR A 396 21.36 -4.23 -13.95
C THR A 396 22.17 -4.06 -12.66
N HIS A 397 21.60 -3.52 -11.58
CA HIS A 397 22.31 -3.35 -10.31
C HIS A 397 22.55 -4.71 -9.67
N LYS A 398 23.79 -4.97 -9.23
CA LYS A 398 24.21 -6.18 -8.51
C LYS A 398 24.95 -5.78 -7.25
N GLY A 399 24.69 -6.48 -6.16
CA GLY A 399 25.41 -6.32 -4.89
C GLY A 399 24.55 -5.75 -3.75
N SER A 400 25.21 -5.40 -2.67
CA SER A 400 24.55 -4.88 -1.45
C SER A 400 24.00 -3.48 -1.65
N VAL A 401 22.78 -3.28 -1.18
CA VAL A 401 22.08 -1.98 -1.15
C VAL A 401 21.71 -1.65 0.28
N THR A 402 21.89 -0.39 0.68
CA THR A 402 21.48 0.08 2.01
C THR A 402 20.38 1.13 1.89
N VAL A 403 19.22 0.82 2.45
CA VAL A 403 18.12 1.76 2.70
C VAL A 403 18.37 2.38 4.06
N SER A 404 18.38 3.70 4.15
CA SER A 404 18.75 4.42 5.37
C SER A 404 17.75 5.52 5.72
N ASN A 405 17.79 5.97 6.98
CA ASN A 405 16.82 6.95 7.47
C ASN A 405 16.87 8.26 6.69
N ILE A 406 15.80 8.54 5.93
CA ILE A 406 15.70 9.71 5.05
C ILE A 406 15.75 11.04 5.83
N ASN A 407 15.29 11.06 7.09
CA ASN A 407 15.37 12.26 7.94
C ASN A 407 16.81 12.65 8.32
N ASN A 408 17.75 11.71 8.16
CA ASN A 408 19.17 11.93 8.43
C ASN A 408 19.99 12.05 7.12
N GLY A 409 19.36 12.39 6.01
CA GLY A 409 20.00 12.47 4.70
C GLY A 409 20.24 11.09 4.07
N GLY A 410 19.50 10.07 4.51
CA GLY A 410 19.56 8.73 3.97
C GLY A 410 18.80 8.56 2.65
N LYS A 411 18.64 7.32 2.22
CA LYS A 411 18.09 6.95 0.91
C LYS A 411 16.92 5.99 1.03
N ALA A 412 15.91 6.25 0.20
CA ALA A 412 14.88 5.29 -0.18
C ALA A 412 15.11 4.86 -1.63
N TYR A 413 14.62 3.68 -2.00
CA TYR A 413 14.80 3.15 -3.34
C TYR A 413 13.48 2.74 -3.97
N ARG A 414 13.42 2.84 -5.30
CA ARG A 414 12.33 2.36 -6.14
C ARG A 414 12.81 1.18 -6.98
N ILE A 415 12.03 0.11 -7.03
CA ILE A 415 12.18 -0.99 -7.99
C ILE A 415 11.00 -0.91 -8.94
N VAL A 416 11.26 -0.65 -10.22
CA VAL A 416 10.21 -0.47 -11.22
C VAL A 416 9.88 -1.80 -11.87
N ASN A 417 8.59 -2.10 -12.05
CA ASN A 417 8.14 -3.17 -12.92
C ASN A 417 8.33 -2.73 -14.38
N GLU A 418 9.34 -3.29 -15.06
CA GLU A 418 9.68 -2.95 -16.44
C GLU A 418 8.60 -3.35 -17.45
N ASN A 419 7.69 -4.28 -17.08
CA ASN A 419 6.56 -4.67 -17.89
C ASN A 419 5.36 -3.73 -17.77
N SER A 420 5.37 -2.81 -16.80
CA SER A 420 4.29 -1.83 -16.65
C SER A 420 4.44 -0.67 -17.64
N GLU A 421 3.34 -0.27 -18.28
CA GLU A 421 3.33 0.85 -19.23
C GLU A 421 3.80 2.14 -18.54
N GLY A 422 4.91 2.69 -19.01
CA GLY A 422 5.48 3.93 -18.47
C GLY A 422 6.06 3.81 -17.05
N GLY A 423 6.33 2.58 -16.56
CA GLY A 423 6.92 2.35 -15.25
C GLY A 423 6.02 2.78 -14.09
N LYS A 424 4.72 2.70 -14.27
CA LYS A 424 3.71 3.13 -13.28
C LYS A 424 3.57 2.20 -12.09
N GLU A 425 3.98 0.95 -12.23
CA GLU A 425 3.97 -0.04 -11.16
C GLU A 425 5.38 -0.23 -10.61
N TYR A 426 5.53 -0.07 -9.31
CA TYR A 426 6.84 -0.13 -8.65
C TYR A 426 6.73 -0.43 -7.16
N LEU A 427 7.82 -0.92 -6.58
CA LEU A 427 8.01 -0.95 -5.13
C LEU A 427 8.74 0.30 -4.65
N ILE A 428 8.48 0.67 -3.40
CA ILE A 428 9.31 1.61 -2.64
C ILE A 428 9.86 0.90 -1.42
N LEU A 429 11.15 1.03 -1.22
CA LEU A 429 11.90 0.53 -0.08
C LEU A 429 12.30 1.72 0.79
N GLN A 430 11.74 1.81 1.98
CA GLN A 430 12.00 2.89 2.93
C GLN A 430 12.35 2.34 4.31
N TYR A 431 13.43 2.81 4.92
CA TYR A 431 13.73 2.47 6.30
C TYR A 431 12.89 3.31 7.26
N LEU A 432 12.23 2.63 8.18
CA LEU A 432 11.41 3.20 9.23
C LEU A 432 12.08 2.98 10.59
N GLU A 433 12.10 4.02 11.40
CA GLU A 433 12.67 3.98 12.75
C GLU A 433 11.66 4.55 13.76
N ASN A 434 11.50 3.88 14.90
CA ASN A 434 10.62 4.33 15.99
C ASN A 434 11.22 5.53 16.75
N LYS A 435 11.50 6.61 16.04
CA LYS A 435 12.00 7.88 16.56
C LYS A 435 11.19 9.05 16.01
N GLY A 436 11.34 10.21 16.60
CA GLY A 436 10.65 11.40 16.12
C GLY A 436 9.14 11.24 16.15
N TRP A 437 8.50 11.58 15.06
CA TRP A 437 7.06 11.43 14.87
C TRP A 437 6.61 9.96 14.93
N ASN A 438 7.45 9.02 14.47
CA ASN A 438 7.16 7.58 14.47
C ASN A 438 7.36 6.89 15.83
N THR A 439 7.70 7.61 16.90
CA THR A 439 7.95 7.03 18.24
C THR A 439 6.79 6.15 18.74
N ARG A 440 5.57 6.38 18.26
CA ARG A 440 4.36 5.68 18.70
C ARG A 440 3.84 4.64 17.71
N LEU A 441 4.52 4.40 16.60
CA LEU A 441 4.20 3.32 15.68
C LEU A 441 4.65 1.95 16.21
N PRO A 442 3.97 0.85 15.84
CA PRO A 442 2.69 0.81 15.16
C PRO A 442 1.51 1.08 16.09
N GLY A 443 1.74 1.24 17.37
CA GLY A 443 0.74 1.50 18.38
C GLY A 443 0.97 0.77 19.70
N LEU A 444 -0.06 0.69 20.52
CA LEU A 444 -0.05 0.03 21.81
C LEU A 444 -0.66 -1.36 21.71
N THR A 445 -0.04 -2.34 22.35
CA THR A 445 -0.62 -3.66 22.61
C THR A 445 -0.71 -3.94 24.10
N LYS A 446 -1.38 -5.01 24.49
CA LYS A 446 -1.44 -5.45 25.88
C LYS A 446 -0.40 -6.54 26.14
N ASN A 447 0.40 -6.37 27.20
CA ASN A 447 1.29 -7.44 27.67
C ASN A 447 0.51 -8.52 28.43
N SER A 448 1.21 -9.58 28.87
CA SER A 448 0.63 -10.70 29.63
C SER A 448 -0.06 -10.29 30.94
N GLU A 449 0.21 -9.09 31.45
CA GLU A 449 -0.41 -8.53 32.67
C GLU A 449 -1.59 -7.60 32.32
N GLY A 450 -1.98 -7.51 31.03
CA GLY A 450 -3.06 -6.66 30.54
C GLY A 450 -2.73 -5.17 30.51
N ARG A 451 -1.46 -4.78 30.70
CA ARG A 451 -1.02 -3.38 30.62
C ARG A 451 -0.67 -3.00 29.19
N ASN A 452 -1.04 -1.80 28.80
CA ASN A 452 -0.65 -1.25 27.51
C ASN A 452 0.87 -1.04 27.45
N VAL A 453 1.49 -1.59 26.42
CA VAL A 453 2.92 -1.42 26.10
C VAL A 453 3.08 -0.94 24.68
N GLN A 454 4.08 -0.06 24.44
CA GLN A 454 4.44 0.39 23.12
C GLN A 454 5.23 -0.72 22.42
N LEU A 455 4.77 -1.14 21.25
CA LEU A 455 5.56 -1.99 20.36
C LEU A 455 6.67 -1.17 19.68
N GLN A 456 7.75 -1.85 19.35
CA GLN A 456 8.85 -1.31 18.54
C GLN A 456 8.91 -2.13 17.25
N CYS A 457 9.07 -1.45 16.12
CA CYS A 457 9.07 -2.08 14.81
C CYS A 457 9.94 -1.27 13.84
N ASN A 458 11.25 -1.25 14.08
CA ASN A 458 12.17 -0.70 13.08
C ASN A 458 12.32 -1.69 11.92
N GLY A 459 12.71 -1.19 10.76
CA GLY A 459 12.99 -2.03 9.61
C GLY A 459 12.72 -1.32 8.29
N MET A 460 12.89 -2.06 7.20
CA MET A 460 12.56 -1.59 5.86
C MET A 460 11.08 -1.88 5.58
N LEU A 461 10.29 -0.83 5.43
CA LEU A 461 8.93 -0.94 4.92
C LEU A 461 8.99 -1.06 3.40
N VAL A 462 8.31 -2.06 2.86
CA VAL A 462 8.17 -2.26 1.42
C VAL A 462 6.74 -1.93 1.04
N SER A 463 6.55 -0.93 0.18
CA SER A 463 5.24 -0.60 -0.35
C SER A 463 5.17 -0.85 -1.85
N HIS A 464 4.00 -1.31 -2.31
CA HIS A 464 3.68 -1.55 -3.71
C HIS A 464 2.80 -0.42 -4.21
N VAL A 465 3.20 0.23 -5.29
CA VAL A 465 2.47 1.32 -5.92
C VAL A 465 2.17 0.97 -7.38
N GLU A 466 0.90 1.08 -7.77
CA GLU A 466 0.46 1.16 -9.16
C GLU A 466 -0.13 2.55 -9.40
N TYR A 467 0.68 3.47 -9.91
CA TYR A 467 0.29 4.86 -10.06
C TYR A 467 -0.72 5.07 -11.19
N ASP A 468 -1.91 5.53 -10.83
CA ASP A 468 -2.94 6.04 -11.75
C ASP A 468 -3.21 7.51 -11.44
N ALA A 469 -2.78 8.41 -12.31
CA ALA A 469 -2.91 9.85 -12.09
C ALA A 469 -4.34 10.31 -11.78
N ALA A 470 -5.38 9.61 -12.26
CA ALA A 470 -6.75 9.94 -11.95
C ALA A 470 -7.16 9.50 -10.55
N ALA A 471 -6.77 8.30 -10.11
CA ALA A 471 -7.06 7.79 -8.78
C ALA A 471 -6.33 8.60 -7.68
N PHE A 472 -5.11 9.04 -7.97
CA PHE A 472 -4.28 9.84 -7.06
C PHE A 472 -4.55 11.35 -7.13
N SER A 473 -5.41 11.81 -8.03
CA SER A 473 -5.80 13.23 -8.14
C SER A 473 -6.91 13.58 -7.16
N LEU A 474 -6.91 14.82 -6.68
CA LEU A 474 -8.02 15.42 -5.92
C LEU A 474 -9.06 16.10 -6.81
N SER A 475 -8.76 16.38 -8.06
CA SER A 475 -9.70 17.05 -8.96
C SER A 475 -10.51 16.08 -9.80
N SER A 476 -11.83 16.32 -9.85
CA SER A 476 -12.73 15.55 -10.71
C SER A 476 -12.42 15.81 -12.17
N GLY A 477 -12.21 14.76 -12.88
CA GLY A 477 -11.83 14.82 -14.25
C GLY A 477 -12.68 14.05 -15.23
N THR A 478 -12.20 13.80 -16.48
CA THR A 478 -12.92 13.17 -17.60
C THR A 478 -12.50 11.72 -17.87
N THR A 479 -11.83 11.02 -16.95
CA THR A 479 -11.40 9.61 -17.10
C THR A 479 -12.37 8.61 -16.44
N SER A 480 -12.25 7.27 -16.59
CA SER A 480 -13.12 6.27 -15.95
C SER A 480 -12.80 6.02 -14.48
N THR A 481 -11.70 6.55 -14.00
CA THR A 481 -11.27 6.45 -12.61
C THR A 481 -11.73 7.67 -11.84
N LEU A 482 -12.32 7.48 -10.69
CA LEU A 482 -12.73 8.56 -9.79
C LEU A 482 -11.49 9.20 -9.17
N PRO A 483 -11.51 10.51 -8.90
CA PRO A 483 -10.49 11.15 -8.07
C PRO A 483 -10.55 10.62 -6.64
N ASN A 484 -9.46 10.75 -5.90
CA ASN A 484 -9.36 10.30 -4.51
C ASN A 484 -9.83 8.85 -4.31
N SER A 485 -9.36 7.95 -5.17
CA SER A 485 -9.87 6.57 -5.23
C SER A 485 -8.74 5.53 -5.29
N VAL A 486 -7.60 5.86 -4.68
CA VAL A 486 -6.36 5.08 -4.78
C VAL A 486 -6.60 3.59 -4.52
N ASN A 487 -7.25 3.22 -3.42
CA ASN A 487 -7.47 1.83 -3.03
C ASN A 487 -8.94 1.37 -3.11
N ASN A 488 -9.71 1.91 -4.05
CA ASN A 488 -11.14 1.60 -4.18
C ASN A 488 -11.48 0.39 -5.06
N VAL A 489 -10.54 -0.11 -5.85
CA VAL A 489 -10.77 -1.29 -6.70
C VAL A 489 -10.55 -2.56 -5.88
N ILE A 490 -11.61 -3.34 -5.66
CA ILE A 490 -11.56 -4.55 -4.83
C ILE A 490 -10.60 -5.57 -5.44
N GLY A 491 -9.65 -6.04 -4.61
CA GLY A 491 -8.63 -7.02 -5.01
C GLY A 491 -7.52 -6.42 -5.90
N HIS A 492 -7.47 -5.08 -6.01
CA HIS A 492 -6.45 -4.38 -6.80
C HIS A 492 -6.10 -3.06 -6.12
N SER A 493 -5.28 -3.12 -5.09
CA SER A 493 -4.84 -1.95 -4.33
C SER A 493 -3.69 -1.24 -5.06
N ARG A 494 -3.82 0.07 -5.25
CA ARG A 494 -2.82 0.87 -5.95
C ARG A 494 -1.69 1.39 -5.06
N PHE A 495 -1.89 1.41 -3.75
CA PHE A 495 -0.85 1.75 -2.79
C PHE A 495 -1.06 0.98 -1.49
N THR A 496 -0.22 -0.03 -1.28
CA THR A 496 -0.31 -0.92 -0.12
C THR A 496 1.07 -1.36 0.36
N ILE A 497 1.15 -1.93 1.54
CA ILE A 497 2.37 -2.56 2.05
C ILE A 497 2.51 -3.99 1.54
N ILE A 498 3.75 -4.47 1.49
CA ILE A 498 4.11 -5.89 1.42
C ILE A 498 4.67 -6.26 2.79
N PRO A 499 3.88 -6.91 3.65
CA PRO A 499 4.31 -7.22 5.00
C PRO A 499 5.38 -8.31 5.03
N ALA A 500 6.40 -8.15 5.88
CA ALA A 500 7.51 -9.11 5.99
C ALA A 500 7.08 -10.46 6.55
N ASP A 501 6.05 -10.49 7.41
CA ASP A 501 5.46 -11.74 7.93
C ASP A 501 4.41 -12.37 7.00
N GLY A 502 4.10 -11.71 5.87
CA GLY A 502 3.10 -12.17 4.91
C GLY A 502 1.65 -11.98 5.38
N GLU A 503 1.41 -11.34 6.53
CA GLU A 503 0.08 -11.13 7.09
C GLU A 503 -0.34 -9.67 7.03
N TYR A 504 -1.44 -9.39 6.32
CA TYR A 504 -2.08 -8.08 6.30
C TYR A 504 -3.40 -8.11 7.06
N ILE A 505 -3.56 -7.23 8.03
CA ILE A 505 -4.82 -7.02 8.76
C ILE A 505 -5.27 -5.59 8.57
N SER A 506 -6.44 -5.40 7.96
CA SER A 506 -7.04 -4.08 7.79
C SER A 506 -7.61 -3.55 9.11
N SER A 507 -7.49 -2.24 9.34
CA SER A 507 -8.17 -1.53 10.43
C SER A 507 -9.70 -1.66 10.39
N TYR A 508 -10.25 -2.02 9.23
CA TYR A 508 -11.68 -2.34 9.06
C TYR A 508 -12.04 -3.78 9.44
N ASP A 509 -11.06 -4.65 9.72
CA ASP A 509 -11.32 -6.04 10.14
C ASP A 509 -11.61 -6.13 11.63
N ASN A 510 -12.88 -6.08 11.97
CA ASN A 510 -13.33 -6.18 13.36
C ASN A 510 -13.06 -7.55 14.00
N ASN A 511 -12.90 -8.61 13.22
CA ASN A 511 -12.64 -9.95 13.75
C ASN A 511 -11.20 -10.11 14.25
N ASN A 512 -10.26 -9.35 13.68
CA ASN A 512 -8.83 -9.44 13.96
C ASN A 512 -8.26 -8.20 14.65
N LYS A 513 -9.12 -7.34 15.17
CA LYS A 513 -8.73 -6.05 15.76
C LYS A 513 -7.76 -6.17 16.94
N ASP A 514 -7.87 -7.21 17.74
CA ASP A 514 -7.02 -7.43 18.91
C ASP A 514 -5.56 -7.74 18.52
N ILE A 515 -5.32 -8.22 17.30
CA ILE A 515 -4.00 -8.56 16.77
C ILE A 515 -3.51 -7.56 15.73
N TYR A 516 -4.31 -6.56 15.33
CA TYR A 516 -3.98 -5.55 14.33
C TYR A 516 -2.60 -4.90 14.57
N THR A 517 -2.38 -4.37 15.77
CA THR A 517 -1.10 -3.70 16.10
C THR A 517 0.09 -4.68 16.13
N LEU A 518 -0.16 -5.96 16.46
CA LEU A 518 0.87 -7.01 16.44
C LEU A 518 1.25 -7.39 15.02
N SER A 519 0.27 -7.54 14.13
CA SER A 519 0.50 -7.78 12.70
C SER A 519 1.31 -6.63 12.11
N MET A 520 0.91 -5.39 12.32
CA MET A 520 1.68 -4.23 11.85
C MET A 520 3.14 -4.22 12.33
N ALA A 521 3.43 -4.72 13.52
CA ALA A 521 4.81 -4.80 14.01
C ALA A 521 5.65 -5.81 13.21
N GLY A 522 5.00 -6.77 12.51
CA GLY A 522 5.62 -7.75 11.62
C GLY A 522 5.87 -7.27 10.20
N ASP A 523 5.28 -6.12 9.79
CA ASP A 523 5.36 -5.63 8.41
C ASP A 523 6.76 -5.21 7.93
N PRO A 524 7.61 -4.51 8.74
CA PRO A 524 8.94 -4.11 8.29
C PRO A 524 9.93 -5.28 8.20
N PHE A 525 10.81 -5.26 7.20
CA PHE A 525 11.91 -6.21 7.03
C PHE A 525 13.18 -5.76 7.76
N PRO A 526 13.95 -6.63 8.44
CA PRO A 526 13.57 -7.96 8.88
C PRO A 526 12.54 -7.90 10.02
N GLY A 527 12.42 -6.77 10.70
CA GLY A 527 11.43 -6.44 11.71
C GLY A 527 11.31 -7.45 12.84
N THR A 528 10.13 -7.53 13.45
CA THR A 528 9.84 -8.48 14.53
C THR A 528 9.62 -9.90 14.02
N SER A 529 9.33 -10.08 12.72
CA SER A 529 9.19 -11.37 12.05
C SER A 529 10.53 -12.04 11.80
N ASN A 530 11.64 -11.29 11.82
CA ASN A 530 12.99 -11.71 11.40
C ASN A 530 13.03 -12.25 9.95
N THR A 531 12.18 -11.73 9.07
CA THR A 531 12.15 -12.11 7.67
C THR A 531 13.31 -11.45 6.93
N THR A 532 14.27 -12.25 6.49
CA THR A 532 15.53 -11.77 5.92
C THR A 532 15.57 -11.78 4.40
N GLU A 533 14.43 -12.06 3.75
CA GLU A 533 14.32 -12.15 2.31
C GLU A 533 12.95 -11.76 1.79
N LEU A 534 12.92 -11.26 0.54
CA LEU A 534 11.71 -11.08 -0.26
C LEU A 534 11.98 -11.71 -1.61
N LEU A 535 11.46 -12.92 -1.83
CA LEU A 535 11.80 -13.75 -2.99
C LEU A 535 10.97 -13.42 -4.22
N SER A 536 9.73 -13.02 -4.04
CA SER A 536 8.82 -12.70 -5.15
C SER A 536 8.06 -11.41 -4.89
N ILE A 537 7.72 -10.71 -5.98
CA ILE A 537 6.98 -9.46 -5.94
C ILE A 537 5.64 -9.68 -6.63
N PRO A 538 4.50 -9.44 -5.97
CA PRO A 538 3.18 -9.66 -6.54
C PRO A 538 2.80 -8.53 -7.52
N TRP A 539 3.43 -8.49 -8.70
CA TRP A 539 3.12 -7.53 -9.74
C TRP A 539 1.71 -7.75 -10.31
N TYR A 540 1.00 -6.68 -10.61
CA TYR A 540 -0.29 -6.74 -11.33
C TYR A 540 -0.10 -6.85 -12.83
N THR A 541 0.98 -6.28 -13.36
CA THR A 541 1.25 -6.17 -14.79
C THR A 541 2.44 -7.02 -15.19
N GLY A 542 2.21 -7.96 -16.10
CA GLY A 542 3.28 -8.78 -16.68
C GLY A 542 3.72 -9.92 -15.80
N GLU A 543 4.83 -10.52 -16.20
CA GLU A 543 5.44 -11.63 -15.48
C GLU A 543 6.38 -11.11 -14.40
N ASP A 544 6.48 -11.86 -13.32
CA ASP A 544 7.42 -11.56 -12.27
C ASP A 544 8.87 -11.73 -12.80
N VAL A 545 9.52 -10.63 -13.09
CA VAL A 545 10.97 -10.56 -13.37
C VAL A 545 11.69 -10.35 -12.04
N SER A 546 11.32 -11.12 -11.03
CA SER A 546 11.73 -10.88 -9.65
C SER A 546 13.24 -10.91 -9.50
N LYS A 547 13.71 -9.83 -8.92
CA LYS A 547 15.01 -9.80 -8.29
C LYS A 547 14.75 -10.00 -6.81
N PRO A 548 15.11 -11.14 -6.21
CA PRO A 548 14.95 -11.33 -4.78
C PRO A 548 15.81 -10.31 -4.02
N LEU A 549 15.27 -9.84 -2.91
CA LEU A 549 16.03 -9.13 -1.89
C LEU A 549 16.45 -10.17 -0.87
N LEU A 550 17.76 -10.39 -0.71
CA LEU A 550 18.31 -11.44 0.14
C LEU A 550 19.18 -10.85 1.25
N ASN A 551 19.43 -11.60 2.30
CA ASN A 551 20.27 -11.16 3.42
C ASN A 551 19.82 -9.82 4.04
N ILE A 552 18.54 -9.60 4.15
CA ILE A 552 18.01 -8.37 4.72
C ILE A 552 18.43 -8.29 6.18
N THR A 553 19.25 -7.30 6.52
CA THR A 553 19.78 -7.11 7.87
C THR A 553 19.63 -5.66 8.31
N GLU A 554 19.18 -5.46 9.55
CA GLU A 554 19.06 -4.14 10.14
C GLU A 554 20.37 -3.74 10.85
N ASN A 555 20.81 -2.51 10.58
CA ASN A 555 21.88 -1.85 11.33
C ASN A 555 21.29 -0.72 12.18
N THR A 556 21.32 -0.88 13.48
CA THR A 556 20.78 0.09 14.45
C THR A 556 21.82 1.05 15.00
N SER A 557 23.01 1.17 14.39
CA SER A 557 24.04 2.09 14.87
C SER A 557 23.53 3.54 14.82
N SER A 558 23.85 4.32 15.86
CA SER A 558 23.31 5.68 16.07
C SER A 558 23.69 6.70 14.98
N THR A 559 24.64 6.38 14.13
CA THR A 559 25.13 7.27 13.06
C THR A 559 24.67 6.90 11.67
N ASN A 560 24.30 5.64 11.42
CA ASN A 560 23.83 5.14 10.11
C ASN A 560 22.83 4.00 10.31
N SER A 561 21.69 4.29 10.95
CA SER A 561 20.62 3.32 11.03
C SER A 561 20.01 3.05 9.65
N GLY A 562 19.73 1.78 9.35
CA GLY A 562 19.19 1.39 8.06
C GLY A 562 19.10 -0.12 7.91
N VAL A 563 18.65 -0.56 6.77
CA VAL A 563 18.58 -1.97 6.38
C VAL A 563 19.44 -2.18 5.14
N THR A 564 20.28 -3.19 5.19
CA THR A 564 21.08 -3.62 4.05
C THR A 564 20.54 -4.95 3.54
N PHE A 565 20.49 -5.12 2.23
CA PHE A 565 20.11 -6.35 1.55
C PHE A 565 20.97 -6.56 0.31
N ASP A 566 21.08 -7.79 -0.13
CA ASP A 566 21.72 -8.14 -1.40
C ASP A 566 20.67 -8.16 -2.51
N TYR A 567 20.89 -7.34 -3.55
CA TYR A 567 20.03 -7.22 -4.71
C TYR A 567 20.64 -8.02 -5.86
N ILE A 568 20.20 -9.27 -6.00
CA ILE A 568 20.79 -10.24 -6.89
C ILE A 568 19.77 -10.63 -7.96
N VAL A 569 20.24 -10.75 -9.19
CA VAL A 569 19.43 -11.18 -10.32
C VAL A 569 19.53 -12.68 -10.50
N PRO A 570 18.44 -13.43 -10.36
CA PRO A 570 18.47 -14.87 -10.65
C PRO A 570 18.87 -15.22 -12.08
N ASN A 571 18.71 -14.32 -13.04
CA ASN A 571 18.84 -14.57 -14.48
C ASN A 571 20.02 -13.89 -15.19
N ASP A 572 20.99 -13.32 -14.48
CA ASP A 572 22.11 -12.63 -15.13
C ASP A 572 23.24 -13.54 -15.64
N VAL A 573 22.99 -14.82 -15.84
CA VAL A 573 24.01 -15.75 -16.28
C VAL A 573 23.79 -16.30 -17.70
N PHE A 574 23.21 -15.49 -18.57
CA PHE A 574 23.52 -15.61 -20.00
C PHE A 574 24.41 -14.43 -20.41
N GLU A 575 25.65 -14.37 -19.91
CA GLU A 575 26.69 -13.73 -20.68
C GLU A 575 26.86 -14.61 -21.91
N GLU A 576 26.41 -14.13 -23.06
CA GLU A 576 26.89 -14.61 -24.35
C GLU A 576 28.41 -14.60 -24.24
N LYS A 577 29.04 -15.78 -24.11
CA LYS A 577 30.43 -15.90 -24.43
C LYS A 577 30.53 -15.62 -25.94
N GLU A 578 30.91 -14.39 -26.28
CA GLU A 578 31.21 -14.03 -27.65
C GLU A 578 32.17 -15.10 -28.20
N GLY A 579 31.72 -15.88 -29.18
CA GLY A 579 32.54 -16.75 -29.95
C GLY A 579 32.14 -18.23 -30.08
N PHE A 580 30.99 -18.64 -29.52
CA PHE A 580 30.45 -19.98 -29.78
C PHE A 580 29.10 -19.88 -30.50
N GLU A 581 29.05 -20.13 -31.80
CA GLU A 581 27.83 -20.61 -32.46
C GLU A 581 27.58 -22.03 -31.95
N VAL A 582 26.82 -22.16 -30.87
CA VAL A 582 26.36 -23.44 -30.35
C VAL A 582 25.02 -23.73 -31.00
N ASP A 583 24.97 -24.65 -31.93
CA ASP A 583 23.70 -25.30 -32.34
C ASP A 583 23.26 -26.25 -31.20
N SER A 584 22.95 -25.67 -30.05
CA SER A 584 22.53 -26.42 -28.87
C SER A 584 21.04 -26.61 -28.86
N VAL A 585 20.59 -27.85 -28.64
CA VAL A 585 19.20 -28.21 -28.41
C VAL A 585 19.03 -28.36 -26.90
N PHE A 586 18.18 -27.51 -26.32
CA PHE A 586 17.77 -27.67 -24.93
C PHE A 586 16.72 -28.79 -24.89
N VAL A 587 17.04 -29.89 -24.20
CA VAL A 587 16.05 -30.93 -23.91
C VAL A 587 15.89 -31.02 -22.41
N ASN A 588 14.68 -30.72 -21.96
CA ASN A 588 14.18 -30.79 -20.59
C ASN A 588 14.79 -29.78 -19.61
N ALA A 589 14.20 -28.60 -19.54
CA ALA A 589 14.17 -27.86 -18.30
C ALA A 589 13.47 -28.70 -17.22
N VAL A 590 14.06 -28.78 -16.04
CA VAL A 590 13.46 -29.48 -14.92
C VAL A 590 12.24 -28.70 -14.47
N ASN A 591 11.07 -29.33 -14.50
CA ASN A 591 9.85 -28.68 -14.04
C ASN A 591 9.77 -28.70 -12.51
N SER A 592 9.09 -27.71 -11.93
CA SER A 592 8.86 -27.65 -10.48
C SER A 592 8.17 -28.89 -9.91
N ASP A 593 7.35 -29.57 -10.73
CA ASP A 593 6.62 -30.78 -10.32
C ASP A 593 7.54 -32.03 -10.20
N ASP A 594 8.74 -31.97 -10.79
CA ASP A 594 9.73 -33.05 -10.72
C ASP A 594 10.67 -32.91 -9.51
N LEU A 595 10.55 -31.81 -8.76
CA LEU A 595 11.46 -31.49 -7.65
C LEU A 595 10.97 -32.13 -6.35
N GLN A 596 11.65 -33.18 -5.92
CA GLN A 596 11.49 -33.77 -4.59
C GLN A 596 12.75 -33.45 -3.79
N LEU A 597 12.63 -32.45 -2.92
CA LEU A 597 13.71 -31.94 -2.10
C LEU A 597 13.35 -32.10 -0.63
N GLU A 598 14.22 -32.69 0.17
CA GLU A 598 14.11 -32.65 1.63
C GLU A 598 14.73 -31.33 2.13
N ASN A 599 14.03 -30.61 3.00
CA ASN A 599 14.44 -29.33 3.57
C ASN A 599 14.70 -28.22 2.52
N ALA A 600 13.86 -28.17 1.49
CA ALA A 600 13.90 -27.12 0.48
C ALA A 600 12.52 -26.60 0.14
N THR A 601 12.44 -25.34 -0.25
CA THR A 601 11.26 -24.70 -0.81
C THR A 601 11.46 -24.41 -2.29
N VAL A 602 10.39 -24.56 -3.08
CA VAL A 602 10.40 -24.20 -4.50
C VAL A 602 9.41 -23.08 -4.71
N THR A 603 9.90 -21.96 -5.19
CA THR A 603 9.07 -20.85 -5.64
C THR A 603 8.97 -20.88 -7.15
N THR A 604 7.77 -21.07 -7.68
CA THR A 604 7.49 -21.07 -9.12
C THR A 604 6.90 -19.72 -9.51
N TYR A 605 7.46 -19.10 -10.53
CA TYR A 605 7.01 -17.81 -11.06
C TYR A 605 5.97 -18.00 -12.17
N ALA A 606 5.19 -16.93 -12.46
CA ALA A 606 4.10 -16.97 -13.44
C ALA A 606 4.57 -17.32 -14.87
N ASN A 607 5.83 -17.06 -15.20
CA ASN A 607 6.47 -17.41 -16.47
C ASN A 607 6.91 -18.88 -16.56
N GLY A 608 6.69 -19.70 -15.51
CA GLY A 608 7.15 -21.06 -15.42
C GLY A 608 8.61 -21.20 -14.98
N ASP A 609 9.27 -20.11 -14.62
CA ASP A 609 10.58 -20.12 -13.99
C ASP A 609 10.46 -20.48 -12.50
N TYR A 610 11.55 -20.85 -11.86
CA TYR A 610 11.55 -21.28 -10.47
C TYR A 610 12.86 -20.95 -9.76
N LEU A 611 12.78 -20.78 -8.44
CA LEU A 611 13.90 -20.71 -7.54
C LEU A 611 13.76 -21.83 -6.51
N ILE A 612 14.80 -22.60 -6.31
CA ILE A 612 14.86 -23.61 -5.26
C ILE A 612 15.74 -23.05 -4.14
N GLU A 613 15.20 -23.04 -2.94
CA GLU A 613 15.95 -22.73 -1.71
C GLU A 613 16.05 -23.98 -0.84
N ALA A 614 17.27 -24.37 -0.49
CA ALA A 614 17.53 -25.44 0.46
C ALA A 614 18.30 -24.89 1.66
N THR A 615 17.65 -24.87 2.83
CA THR A 615 18.26 -24.52 4.12
C THR A 615 18.85 -25.76 4.78
N ASP A 616 19.89 -25.59 5.61
CA ASP A 616 20.62 -26.70 6.23
C ASP A 616 21.04 -27.79 5.22
N PHE A 617 21.43 -27.37 4.03
CA PHE A 617 21.67 -28.25 2.90
C PHE A 617 22.86 -29.18 3.18
N SER A 618 22.62 -30.47 3.07
CA SER A 618 23.62 -31.52 3.09
C SER A 618 23.49 -32.47 1.90
N GLU A 619 22.25 -32.77 1.50
CA GLU A 619 21.90 -33.59 0.36
C GLU A 619 20.50 -33.22 -0.14
N ALA A 620 20.33 -33.16 -1.47
CA ALA A 620 19.03 -32.98 -2.12
C ALA A 620 18.99 -33.83 -3.40
N GLN A 621 17.76 -34.25 -3.79
CA GLN A 621 17.56 -35.01 -5.01
C GLN A 621 16.42 -34.41 -5.83
N ILE A 622 16.70 -34.19 -7.12
CA ILE A 622 15.69 -33.86 -8.13
C ILE A 622 15.32 -35.15 -8.79
N SER A 623 14.06 -35.55 -8.75
CA SER A 623 13.59 -36.84 -9.29
C SER A 623 12.73 -36.68 -10.52
N PHE A 624 12.96 -37.48 -11.56
CA PHE A 624 12.17 -37.50 -12.78
C PHE A 624 11.25 -38.71 -12.76
N ALA A 625 9.96 -38.52 -12.44
CA ALA A 625 8.99 -39.60 -12.23
C ALA A 625 8.90 -40.58 -13.43
N ASN A 626 8.96 -40.07 -14.66
CA ASN A 626 8.95 -40.88 -15.89
C ASN A 626 10.34 -41.16 -16.47
N GLY A 627 11.39 -40.62 -15.87
CA GLY A 627 12.73 -40.58 -16.45
C GLY A 627 12.81 -39.71 -17.69
N ILE A 628 14.01 -39.27 -18.01
CA ILE A 628 14.27 -38.47 -19.22
C ILE A 628 15.42 -39.13 -20.06
N ASP A 629 15.30 -39.00 -21.36
CA ASP A 629 16.35 -39.46 -22.29
C ASP A 629 17.35 -38.34 -22.53
N VAL A 630 18.56 -38.51 -22.01
CA VAL A 630 19.70 -37.59 -22.20
C VAL A 630 20.82 -38.22 -22.96
N SER A 631 20.58 -39.38 -23.64
CA SER A 631 21.59 -40.15 -24.34
C SER A 631 22.24 -39.45 -25.54
N LYS A 632 21.64 -38.35 -25.99
CA LYS A 632 22.12 -37.53 -27.11
C LYS A 632 22.58 -36.14 -26.63
N LEU A 633 22.72 -35.93 -25.36
CA LEU A 633 23.11 -34.66 -24.76
C LEU A 633 24.51 -34.81 -24.14
N ASP A 634 25.23 -33.72 -24.10
CA ASP A 634 26.65 -33.72 -23.73
C ASP A 634 26.88 -33.14 -22.33
N SER A 635 25.98 -32.28 -21.86
CA SER A 635 26.20 -31.47 -20.66
C SER A 635 24.95 -31.26 -19.84
N LEU A 636 25.14 -31.08 -18.54
CA LEU A 636 24.14 -30.56 -17.56
C LEU A 636 24.54 -29.15 -17.15
N HIS A 637 23.60 -28.21 -17.22
CA HIS A 637 23.74 -26.88 -16.70
C HIS A 637 22.92 -26.70 -15.42
N LEU A 638 23.46 -25.95 -14.45
CA LEU A 638 22.70 -25.43 -13.28
C LEU A 638 23.36 -24.14 -12.78
N ASN A 639 22.55 -23.22 -12.31
CA ASN A 639 23.00 -22.04 -11.58
C ASN A 639 22.88 -22.28 -10.09
N VAL A 640 23.92 -21.91 -9.33
CA VAL A 640 23.96 -22.06 -7.88
C VAL A 640 24.40 -20.75 -7.25
N TYR A 641 23.75 -20.40 -6.15
CA TYR A 641 24.14 -19.31 -5.27
C TYR A 641 24.23 -19.81 -3.82
N SER A 642 25.20 -19.30 -3.08
CA SER A 642 25.31 -19.53 -1.64
C SER A 642 25.78 -18.26 -0.93
N TYR A 643 25.40 -18.08 0.32
CA TYR A 643 25.86 -16.97 1.16
C TYR A 643 27.33 -17.11 1.60
N GLU A 644 27.85 -18.34 1.55
CA GLU A 644 29.19 -18.67 1.98
C GLU A 644 29.90 -19.54 0.92
N ASP A 645 31.23 -19.44 0.86
CA ASP A 645 32.03 -20.37 0.02
C ASP A 645 31.68 -21.80 0.38
N MET A 646 31.37 -22.63 -0.63
CA MET A 646 31.06 -24.02 -0.42
C MET A 646 31.53 -24.91 -1.60
N GLU A 647 31.55 -26.19 -1.33
CA GLU A 647 31.72 -27.21 -2.37
C GLU A 647 30.38 -27.92 -2.58
N LEU A 648 29.99 -28.06 -3.84
CA LEU A 648 28.79 -28.76 -4.26
C LEU A 648 29.20 -29.97 -5.09
N LYS A 649 28.67 -31.14 -4.79
CA LYS A 649 28.82 -32.35 -5.60
C LYS A 649 27.51 -32.64 -6.34
N VAL A 650 27.64 -32.93 -7.64
CA VAL A 650 26.52 -33.27 -8.53
C VAL A 650 26.69 -34.70 -9.06
N GLU A 651 25.62 -35.50 -8.95
CA GLU A 651 25.59 -36.89 -9.38
C GLU A 651 24.30 -37.14 -10.22
N LEU A 652 24.38 -37.98 -11.26
CA LEU A 652 23.21 -38.41 -12.03
C LEU A 652 22.63 -39.71 -11.46
N VAL A 653 21.30 -39.76 -11.31
CA VAL A 653 20.55 -40.92 -10.79
C VAL A 653 20.00 -41.73 -11.96
N LEU A 654 20.49 -42.95 -12.15
CA LEU A 654 20.11 -43.81 -13.30
C LEU A 654 18.96 -44.78 -13.00
N ASN A 655 18.69 -45.13 -11.74
CA ASN A 655 17.59 -46.03 -11.33
C ASN A 655 16.90 -45.53 -10.07
N GLU A 656 15.59 -45.84 -9.90
CA GLU A 656 14.86 -45.52 -8.70
C GLU A 656 15.36 -46.30 -7.47
N GLY A 657 15.60 -45.57 -6.43
CA GLY A 657 15.66 -45.91 -5.01
C GLY A 657 15.80 -47.36 -4.60
N SER A 658 17.00 -47.83 -4.48
CA SER A 658 17.30 -48.87 -3.52
C SER A 658 18.63 -48.54 -2.82
N ASN A 659 18.71 -48.88 -1.52
CA ASN A 659 19.92 -48.81 -0.73
C ASN A 659 21.06 -49.75 -1.31
N ASN A 660 20.95 -50.13 -2.53
CA ASN A 660 21.94 -50.93 -3.24
C ASN A 660 22.72 -50.07 -4.21
N SER A 661 24.00 -50.16 -4.10
CA SER A 661 25.08 -49.52 -4.80
C SER A 661 25.03 -49.54 -6.35
N ASN A 662 23.96 -49.97 -6.99
CA ASN A 662 23.86 -50.15 -8.43
C ASN A 662 23.03 -49.08 -9.18
N GLY A 663 22.50 -48.11 -8.50
CA GLY A 663 21.59 -47.12 -9.11
C GLY A 663 22.16 -45.73 -9.22
N ILE A 664 23.18 -45.38 -8.46
CA ILE A 664 23.83 -44.10 -8.50
C ILE A 664 25.27 -44.31 -9.03
N LYS A 665 25.58 -43.73 -10.16
CA LYS A 665 26.94 -43.67 -10.62
C LYS A 665 27.62 -42.47 -10.00
N ARG A 666 28.60 -42.76 -9.15
CA ARG A 666 29.49 -41.75 -8.59
C ARG A 666 30.56 -41.40 -9.59
N THR A 667 31.03 -40.19 -9.56
CA THR A 667 32.19 -39.73 -10.33
C THR A 667 33.47 -40.53 -10.05
N ASP A 668 33.52 -41.20 -8.88
CA ASP A 668 34.66 -42.07 -8.46
C ASP A 668 34.68 -43.46 -9.12
N GLU A 669 33.58 -43.88 -9.83
CA GLU A 669 33.55 -45.20 -10.49
C GLU A 669 33.85 -45.16 -12.00
N GLY A 670 33.98 -44.00 -12.63
CA GLY A 670 34.23 -43.90 -14.07
C GLY A 670 34.87 -42.61 -14.57
N GLY A 671 34.93 -41.58 -13.74
CA GLY A 671 35.62 -40.32 -13.99
C GLY A 671 36.62 -40.03 -12.87
N SER A 672 37.39 -38.96 -12.95
CA SER A 672 38.23 -38.55 -11.83
C SER A 672 37.32 -38.06 -10.66
N ALA A 673 37.69 -38.36 -9.42
CA ALA A 673 36.91 -38.06 -8.22
C ALA A 673 36.59 -36.57 -8.05
N ASP A 674 37.18 -35.69 -8.83
CA ASP A 674 37.03 -34.23 -8.74
C ASP A 674 36.09 -33.64 -9.81
N GLU A 675 35.60 -34.41 -10.78
CA GLU A 675 34.88 -33.86 -11.94
C GLU A 675 33.41 -33.51 -11.69
N GLY A 676 32.83 -34.01 -10.59
CA GLY A 676 31.47 -33.62 -10.15
C GLY A 676 31.42 -32.66 -8.94
N THR A 677 32.62 -32.23 -8.46
CA THR A 677 32.71 -31.32 -7.32
C THR A 677 33.03 -29.91 -7.82
N ILE A 678 32.25 -28.95 -7.34
CA ILE A 678 32.25 -27.59 -7.82
C ILE A 678 32.43 -26.64 -6.62
N SER A 679 33.34 -25.69 -6.75
CA SER A 679 33.47 -24.59 -5.80
C SER A 679 32.47 -23.50 -6.15
N VAL A 680 31.57 -23.21 -5.22
CA VAL A 680 30.60 -22.12 -5.30
C VAL A 680 31.12 -20.99 -4.45
N ALA A 681 31.34 -19.82 -5.06
CA ALA A 681 31.81 -18.64 -4.38
C ALA A 681 30.68 -18.00 -3.57
N ALA A 682 31.02 -17.46 -2.40
CA ALA A 682 30.05 -16.78 -1.54
C ALA A 682 29.44 -15.55 -2.23
N LYS A 683 28.12 -15.41 -2.13
CA LYS A 683 27.37 -14.22 -2.56
C LYS A 683 27.47 -13.91 -4.06
N GLU A 684 27.71 -14.93 -4.87
CA GLU A 684 27.77 -14.82 -6.32
C GLU A 684 27.03 -16.00 -6.97
N TRP A 685 26.22 -15.72 -8.00
CA TRP A 685 25.66 -16.77 -8.82
C TRP A 685 26.74 -17.44 -9.67
N THR A 686 26.87 -18.73 -9.51
CA THR A 686 27.83 -19.54 -10.27
C THR A 686 27.07 -20.38 -11.29
N GLY A 687 27.24 -20.08 -12.58
CA GLY A 687 26.79 -20.96 -13.67
C GLY A 687 27.74 -22.12 -13.85
N ILE A 688 27.19 -23.33 -13.89
CA ILE A 688 27.98 -24.57 -13.87
C ILE A 688 27.57 -25.43 -15.06
N ASP A 689 28.55 -25.78 -15.92
CA ASP A 689 28.39 -26.72 -17.01
C ASP A 689 29.17 -27.97 -16.70
N LEU A 690 28.50 -29.12 -16.59
CA LEU A 690 29.09 -30.41 -16.31
C LEU A 690 28.93 -31.34 -17.49
N SER A 691 30.04 -31.91 -17.99
CA SER A 691 30.00 -32.94 -19.03
C SER A 691 29.34 -34.22 -18.50
N ILE A 692 28.25 -34.67 -19.15
CA ILE A 692 27.56 -35.93 -18.81
C ILE A 692 28.50 -37.11 -18.89
N GLU A 693 29.37 -37.16 -19.92
CA GLU A 693 30.38 -38.22 -20.09
C GLU A 693 31.29 -38.39 -18.86
N LYS A 694 31.55 -37.27 -18.17
CA LYS A 694 32.39 -37.28 -16.97
C LYS A 694 31.63 -37.66 -15.69
N LEU A 695 30.31 -37.47 -15.68
CA LEU A 695 29.44 -37.80 -14.54
C LEU A 695 29.02 -39.28 -14.51
N VAL A 696 29.19 -40.04 -15.58
CA VAL A 696 28.74 -41.42 -15.69
C VAL A 696 29.81 -42.33 -16.30
N SER A 697 29.69 -43.66 -16.12
CA SER A 697 30.54 -44.61 -16.82
C SER A 697 30.11 -44.79 -18.28
N GLU A 698 31.05 -45.24 -19.16
CA GLU A 698 30.80 -45.53 -20.59
C GLU A 698 29.61 -46.52 -20.83
N THR A 699 29.24 -47.31 -19.81
CA THR A 699 28.14 -48.27 -19.89
C THR A 699 26.84 -47.79 -19.30
N ALA A 700 26.70 -46.53 -18.92
CA ALA A 700 25.53 -45.98 -18.33
C ALA A 700 24.36 -45.90 -19.32
N ASP A 701 23.16 -46.29 -18.89
CA ASP A 701 21.93 -46.13 -19.67
C ASP A 701 21.37 -44.72 -19.46
N LEU A 702 21.66 -43.84 -20.40
CA LEU A 702 21.21 -42.45 -20.40
C LEU A 702 19.84 -42.25 -21.05
N THR A 703 19.21 -43.33 -21.56
CA THR A 703 17.86 -43.22 -22.16
C THR A 703 16.75 -43.08 -21.11
N ASN A 704 17.07 -43.31 -19.84
CA ASN A 704 16.07 -43.26 -18.74
C ASN A 704 16.71 -42.73 -17.44
N LEU A 705 17.21 -41.51 -17.50
CA LEU A 705 17.75 -40.81 -16.32
C LEU A 705 16.63 -40.51 -15.33
N LYS A 706 16.83 -40.91 -14.07
CA LYS A 706 15.83 -40.80 -13.00
C LYS A 706 15.97 -39.56 -12.12
N GLY A 707 17.07 -38.84 -12.19
CA GLY A 707 17.21 -37.62 -11.40
C GLY A 707 18.64 -37.09 -11.34
N ILE A 708 18.78 -36.03 -10.58
CA ILE A 708 20.03 -35.38 -10.23
C ILE A 708 20.12 -35.38 -8.71
N ARG A 709 21.27 -35.80 -8.16
CA ARG A 709 21.56 -35.69 -6.74
C ARG A 709 22.63 -34.62 -6.53
N LEU A 710 22.32 -33.75 -5.55
CA LEU A 710 23.23 -32.71 -5.09
C LEU A 710 23.63 -33.01 -3.64
N SER A 711 24.92 -32.87 -3.32
CA SER A 711 25.40 -33.04 -1.95
C SER A 711 26.55 -32.07 -1.65
N GLY A 712 26.80 -31.80 -0.39
CA GLY A 712 27.78 -30.83 0.07
C GLY A 712 27.17 -29.81 1.00
N GLY A 713 27.67 -28.59 1.00
CA GLY A 713 27.12 -27.45 1.73
C GLY A 713 27.28 -27.46 3.24
N ASN A 714 27.37 -28.62 3.89
CA ASN A 714 27.60 -28.79 5.34
C ASN A 714 26.65 -27.93 6.21
N GLY A 715 25.34 -27.94 5.88
CA GLY A 715 24.32 -27.18 6.60
C GLY A 715 24.18 -25.72 6.16
N LYS A 716 24.75 -25.34 5.01
CA LYS A 716 24.59 -23.99 4.46
C LYS A 716 23.32 -23.88 3.64
N THR A 717 22.87 -22.66 3.39
CA THR A 717 21.75 -22.39 2.49
C THR A 717 22.25 -22.26 1.06
N ILE A 718 21.58 -22.94 0.13
CA ILE A 718 21.82 -22.81 -1.31
C ILE A 718 20.55 -22.43 -2.05
N PHE A 719 20.73 -21.73 -3.16
CA PHE A 719 19.70 -21.44 -4.14
C PHE A 719 20.09 -22.03 -5.48
N LEU A 720 19.12 -22.60 -6.19
CA LEU A 720 19.30 -23.24 -7.47
C LEU A 720 18.29 -22.70 -8.47
N ASN A 721 18.75 -22.54 -9.72
CA ASN A 721 17.92 -22.11 -10.84
C ASN A 721 18.52 -22.65 -12.16
N ASN A 722 17.77 -22.54 -13.25
CA ASN A 722 18.21 -22.86 -14.61
C ASN A 722 18.85 -24.24 -14.74
N ILE A 723 18.16 -25.29 -14.28
CA ILE A 723 18.64 -26.68 -14.39
C ILE A 723 18.12 -27.26 -15.70
N TYR A 724 19.04 -27.62 -16.60
CA TYR A 724 18.72 -28.23 -17.89
C TYR A 724 19.88 -29.04 -18.48
N PHE A 725 19.56 -30.00 -19.37
CA PHE A 725 20.52 -30.73 -20.13
C PHE A 725 20.65 -30.18 -21.55
N PHE A 726 21.86 -30.15 -22.10
CA PHE A 726 22.10 -29.65 -23.46
C PHE A 726 23.20 -30.47 -24.15
N GLY A 727 23.28 -30.35 -25.48
CA GLY A 727 24.33 -31.00 -26.28
C GLY A 727 24.28 -30.53 -27.72
N GLU A 728 25.34 -30.86 -28.49
CA GLU A 728 25.36 -30.67 -29.93
C GLU A 728 24.44 -31.69 -30.61
N LEU A 729 23.61 -31.25 -31.55
CA LEU A 729 22.90 -32.18 -32.42
C LEU A 729 23.92 -32.99 -33.23
N PRO A 730 23.86 -34.34 -33.23
CA PRO A 730 24.69 -35.11 -34.13
C PRO A 730 24.43 -34.65 -35.56
N ASN A 731 25.46 -34.38 -36.33
CA ASN A 731 25.42 -34.02 -37.75
C ASN A 731 24.81 -35.16 -38.60
N ALA A 732 23.56 -35.48 -38.41
CA ALA A 732 22.81 -36.48 -39.18
C ALA A 732 21.79 -35.82 -40.10
N ILE A 733 22.15 -34.71 -40.73
CA ILE A 733 21.53 -34.25 -41.97
C ILE A 733 22.64 -33.70 -42.90
N VAL A 734 23.41 -34.61 -43.41
CA VAL A 734 24.08 -34.40 -44.69
C VAL A 734 23.06 -34.78 -45.74
N ASP A 735 22.30 -33.85 -46.21
CA ASP A 735 21.74 -33.60 -47.52
C ASP A 735 20.50 -32.72 -47.49
N ILE A 736 20.65 -31.45 -47.17
CA ILE A 736 19.78 -30.43 -47.75
C ILE A 736 20.68 -29.35 -48.33
N GLN A 737 20.75 -29.35 -49.65
CA GLN A 737 21.46 -28.40 -50.48
C GLN A 737 21.06 -26.96 -50.11
N ASN A 738 22.11 -26.15 -49.81
CA ASN A 738 22.21 -24.72 -50.02
C ASN A 738 20.95 -23.97 -50.37
N HIS A 739 20.27 -23.40 -49.33
CA HIS A 739 19.69 -22.11 -49.43
C HIS A 739 20.01 -21.31 -48.15
N PRO A 740 20.53 -20.10 -48.25
CA PRO A 740 20.69 -19.24 -47.09
C PRO A 740 19.30 -18.78 -46.65
N VAL A 741 18.77 -19.35 -45.59
CA VAL A 741 17.57 -18.82 -44.93
C VAL A 741 18.09 -17.87 -43.87
N GLU A 742 18.15 -16.59 -44.21
CA GLU A 742 18.07 -15.51 -43.24
C GLU A 742 16.70 -15.61 -42.58
N GLY A 743 16.60 -16.21 -41.39
CA GLY A 743 15.36 -16.36 -40.65
C GLY A 743 15.64 -16.84 -39.24
N GLU A 744 14.76 -16.45 -38.31
CA GLU A 744 14.82 -16.86 -36.90
C GLU A 744 14.88 -18.39 -36.79
N LYS A 745 15.79 -18.92 -35.97
CA LYS A 745 15.82 -20.32 -35.60
C LYS A 745 14.84 -20.53 -34.46
N ILE A 746 13.74 -21.27 -34.70
CA ILE A 746 12.68 -21.48 -33.73
C ILE A 746 12.58 -22.94 -33.36
N TYR A 747 12.59 -23.24 -32.06
CA TYR A 747 12.41 -24.59 -31.52
C TYR A 747 11.29 -24.60 -30.48
N THR A 748 10.62 -25.75 -30.33
CA THR A 748 9.77 -26.02 -29.18
C THR A 748 10.66 -26.16 -27.93
N ILE A 749 10.04 -26.12 -26.73
CA ILE A 749 10.75 -26.33 -25.47
C ILE A 749 11.39 -27.73 -25.39
N ASP A 750 10.84 -28.71 -26.13
CA ASP A 750 11.35 -30.08 -26.23
C ASP A 750 12.48 -30.21 -27.30
N GLY A 751 12.98 -29.10 -27.83
CA GLY A 751 14.09 -29.06 -28.80
C GLY A 751 13.72 -29.34 -30.24
N ILE A 752 12.43 -29.45 -30.60
CA ILE A 752 12.01 -29.72 -31.98
C ILE A 752 12.04 -28.40 -32.78
N ARG A 753 12.87 -28.36 -33.83
CA ARG A 753 12.95 -27.20 -34.74
C ARG A 753 11.64 -27.01 -35.50
N LEU A 754 11.10 -25.79 -35.48
CA LEU A 754 9.93 -25.40 -36.23
C LEU A 754 10.31 -24.59 -37.47
N ASN A 755 9.82 -25.04 -38.64
CA ASN A 755 10.03 -24.35 -39.91
C ASN A 755 8.85 -23.40 -40.19
N GLN A 756 8.58 -22.50 -39.27
CA GLN A 756 7.50 -21.52 -39.41
C GLN A 756 7.96 -20.19 -38.83
N SER A 757 7.33 -19.08 -39.24
CA SER A 757 7.67 -17.76 -38.72
C SER A 757 7.10 -17.56 -37.32
N ARG A 758 7.68 -16.65 -36.57
CA ARG A 758 7.26 -16.29 -35.21
C ARG A 758 5.77 -15.92 -35.12
N GLU A 759 5.24 -15.24 -36.14
CA GLU A 759 3.83 -14.83 -36.19
C GLU A 759 2.84 -15.98 -36.40
N SER A 760 3.33 -17.13 -36.84
CA SER A 760 2.52 -18.34 -37.06
C SER A 760 2.57 -19.32 -35.91
N LEU A 761 3.33 -19.02 -34.85
CA LEU A 761 3.42 -19.85 -33.66
C LEU A 761 2.11 -19.81 -32.87
N LYS A 762 1.73 -20.98 -32.34
CA LYS A 762 0.64 -21.06 -31.36
C LYS A 762 1.11 -20.51 -30.03
N LYS A 763 0.16 -20.13 -29.16
CA LYS A 763 0.48 -19.77 -27.76
C LYS A 763 1.31 -20.89 -27.13
N GLY A 764 2.44 -20.51 -26.55
CA GLY A 764 3.35 -21.48 -25.96
C GLY A 764 4.74 -20.91 -25.76
N ILE A 765 5.62 -21.73 -25.17
CA ILE A 765 7.02 -21.38 -24.92
C ILE A 765 7.86 -21.98 -26.04
N TYR A 766 8.76 -21.17 -26.60
CA TYR A 766 9.65 -21.53 -27.69
C TYR A 766 11.06 -21.04 -27.40
N ILE A 767 12.02 -21.68 -28.04
CA ILE A 767 13.41 -21.17 -28.09
C ILE A 767 13.62 -20.53 -29.46
N ILE A 768 13.80 -19.22 -29.49
CA ILE A 768 13.98 -18.46 -30.73
C ILE A 768 15.38 -17.82 -30.70
N ASN A 769 16.25 -18.23 -31.65
CA ASN A 769 17.64 -17.79 -31.69
C ASN A 769 18.40 -18.00 -30.37
N GLY A 770 18.13 -19.15 -29.69
CA GLY A 770 18.76 -19.51 -28.42
C GLY A 770 18.15 -18.81 -27.18
N LYS A 771 17.10 -18.00 -27.36
CA LYS A 771 16.41 -17.34 -26.25
C LYS A 771 15.02 -17.94 -26.02
N LYS A 772 14.63 -18.15 -24.76
CA LYS A 772 13.28 -18.57 -24.38
C LYS A 772 12.31 -17.42 -24.67
N VAL A 773 11.28 -17.66 -25.46
CA VAL A 773 10.29 -16.70 -25.89
C VAL A 773 8.90 -17.24 -25.65
N ILE A 774 8.06 -16.47 -25.02
CA ILE A 774 6.63 -16.80 -24.82
C ILE A 774 5.84 -16.16 -25.94
N ILE A 775 5.04 -16.96 -26.65
CA ILE A 775 4.06 -16.51 -27.64
C ILE A 775 2.69 -16.54 -26.97
N MET A 776 2.11 -15.37 -26.78
CA MET A 776 0.83 -15.17 -26.09
C MET A 776 -0.39 -15.30 -27.00
#